data_d24590712739e57ced6790ff370ed8b3
#
_entry.id   d24590712739e57ced6790ff370ed8b3
#
_cell.length_a   1.000
_cell.length_b   1.000
_cell.length_c   1.000
_cell.angle_alpha   90.00
_cell.angle_beta   90.00
_cell.angle_gamma   90.00
#
_symmetry.space_group_name_H-M   'P 1'
#
loop_
_entity.id
_entity.type
_entity.pdbx_description
1 polymer ?
#
loop_
_entity_poly.entity_id
_entity_poly.type
_entity_poly.pdbx_seq_one_letter_code
_entity_poly.pdbx_strand_id
1 'polypeptide(L)'
;MITENNGVFHIRTESYSYLFRINTYGIPEHLYFGVPVQSEDAEALSCRPGLGWGCSILLNGEDTASCLDTMMLEWSGSGRGDYRESPLELAGQSTDFRYESFALLEDSVPMNCSLPQAHGAEETLVITLSQRDAKLQLFYSAYPTAVVRRAVLTNTGETSMRLNKLMSFCVDIPGSFTMATFNGSWIAEMRRTDTTVGASKVVNESLTGSSSNRSNPGFLLFEPDTTETAGRVYGFNLVYSGNHYASAQRSHQGLTRVMQGINMSNFCRELLPGEAFETPEAVLCCSDAGFGGLSKNMHTFVNNHIVPVAWRGRPRPVLYNSWEGCVFDFNEHRLVDLANRAKDLGCELFVLDDGWFGARNNDKAGLGDYTVNKKKLPHGMDGLAKRIRDKGLDFGLWFEPESVNVDSDLYRAHPDWALTDGFEPVFGRNQLLLDLTKQEVRDYLVNSICPILDSAKISYVKWDMNRHSIALGSKAHEFVLGLYEVLDRIFTPRPGILLESCSSGGNRFDLGMMCFSPQVWTSDDTDPIERLTIQQGTSYLYPQSTMGAHVSAAPHAQTLRTTPLATRGNVAFFGCLGYELDLKHLLPVEVKEIKAQIAFYKQYREVFQYGIFSRNPLGWQVTDGKTTLAGVFHELVHAAPPYEQLRLTGLKKDARYNITSLAQAIRVGQFGNLLKHVAPVNIDPNGQLLRLADRHFTLPYGEESMTASGAALMSGILLRPMFRGTGYDQSQRTHGDFGSDIYIVEEIEE
;
A
#
# COMPACT_ATOMS: atom_id res chain seq x y z
N MET A 1 0.76 1.38 -26.99
CA MET A 1 1.50 1.69 -28.23
C MET A 1 1.98 3.13 -28.17
N ILE A 2 3.25 3.34 -28.46
CA ILE A 2 3.88 4.66 -28.50
C ILE A 2 4.09 5.05 -29.96
N THR A 3 3.67 6.25 -30.34
CA THR A 3 3.86 6.77 -31.70
C THR A 3 4.53 8.13 -31.66
N GLU A 4 5.34 8.42 -32.67
CA GLU A 4 5.89 9.73 -32.92
C GLU A 4 5.45 10.19 -34.32
N ASN A 5 4.94 11.41 -34.40
CA ASN A 5 4.56 12.01 -35.67
C ASN A 5 4.81 13.52 -35.62
N ASN A 6 5.72 13.99 -36.45
CA ASN A 6 6.10 15.43 -36.59
C ASN A 6 6.45 16.11 -35.25
N GLY A 7 7.20 15.41 -34.39
CA GLY A 7 7.63 15.92 -33.09
C GLY A 7 6.57 15.78 -31.98
N VAL A 8 5.40 15.20 -32.27
CA VAL A 8 4.37 14.85 -31.28
C VAL A 8 4.54 13.39 -30.87
N PHE A 9 4.72 13.15 -29.58
CA PHE A 9 4.79 11.84 -28.97
C PHE A 9 3.46 11.52 -28.31
N HIS A 10 2.90 10.34 -28.63
CA HIS A 10 1.64 9.88 -28.09
C HIS A 10 1.78 8.46 -27.53
N ILE A 11 1.63 8.32 -26.23
CA ILE A 11 1.51 7.05 -25.53
C ILE A 11 0.02 6.79 -25.35
N ARG A 12 -0.51 5.75 -26.01
CA ARG A 12 -1.92 5.43 -25.99
C ARG A 12 -2.17 3.98 -25.63
N THR A 13 -3.09 3.76 -24.67
CA THR A 13 -3.63 2.46 -24.30
C THR A 13 -5.15 2.49 -24.36
N GLU A 14 -5.82 1.42 -23.95
CA GLU A 14 -7.29 1.43 -23.77
C GLU A 14 -7.74 2.31 -22.59
N SER A 15 -6.88 2.56 -21.62
CA SER A 15 -7.21 3.26 -20.38
C SER A 15 -6.84 4.73 -20.40
N TYR A 16 -5.79 5.13 -21.15
CA TYR A 16 -5.31 6.51 -21.14
C TYR A 16 -4.59 6.92 -22.43
N SER A 17 -4.45 8.24 -22.59
CA SER A 17 -3.53 8.90 -23.53
C SER A 17 -2.61 9.86 -22.77
N TYR A 18 -1.33 9.86 -23.15
CA TYR A 18 -0.32 10.79 -22.66
C TYR A 18 0.39 11.42 -23.89
N LEU A 19 0.23 12.73 -24.09
CA LEU A 19 0.73 13.45 -25.25
C LEU A 19 1.66 14.58 -24.84
N PHE A 20 2.75 14.71 -25.55
CA PHE A 20 3.64 15.87 -25.50
C PHE A 20 4.30 16.08 -26.84
N ARG A 21 4.90 17.25 -27.04
CA ARG A 21 5.65 17.55 -28.27
C ARG A 21 7.00 18.19 -27.95
N ILE A 22 7.91 18.10 -28.89
CA ILE A 22 9.11 18.93 -28.88
C ILE A 22 8.80 20.20 -29.70
N ASN A 23 8.80 21.34 -29.03
CA ASN A 23 8.52 22.60 -29.68
C ASN A 23 9.73 23.12 -30.53
N THR A 24 9.55 24.21 -31.24
CA THR A 24 10.57 24.80 -32.14
C THR A 24 11.86 25.25 -31.42
N TYR A 25 11.83 25.37 -30.09
CA TYR A 25 12.97 25.68 -29.23
C TYR A 25 13.65 24.42 -28.63
N GLY A 26 13.20 23.23 -29.02
CA GLY A 26 13.74 21.99 -28.49
C GLY A 26 13.32 21.70 -27.04
N ILE A 27 12.19 22.25 -26.58
CA ILE A 27 11.67 22.06 -25.24
C ILE A 27 10.51 21.04 -25.27
N PRO A 28 10.50 20.02 -24.39
CA PRO A 28 9.36 19.14 -24.24
C PRO A 28 8.16 19.89 -23.63
N GLU A 29 7.11 20.06 -24.43
CA GLU A 29 5.88 20.73 -24.07
C GLU A 29 4.77 19.72 -23.86
N HIS A 30 4.18 19.69 -22.65
CA HIS A 30 3.06 18.81 -22.33
C HIS A 30 1.79 19.23 -23.10
N LEU A 31 1.03 18.27 -23.60
CA LEU A 31 -0.24 18.54 -24.29
C LEU A 31 -1.41 17.97 -23.51
N TYR A 32 -1.32 16.71 -23.08
CA TYR A 32 -2.45 16.05 -22.48
C TYR A 32 -2.06 14.79 -21.67
N PHE A 33 -2.72 14.59 -20.55
CA PHE A 33 -2.79 13.33 -19.83
C PHE A 33 -4.22 13.10 -19.37
N GLY A 34 -4.82 11.98 -19.75
CA GLY A 34 -6.23 11.68 -19.42
C GLY A 34 -6.75 10.47 -20.19
N VAL A 35 -8.08 10.39 -20.34
CA VAL A 35 -8.74 9.32 -21.10
C VAL A 35 -8.28 9.30 -22.57
N PRO A 36 -8.42 8.16 -23.28
CA PRO A 36 -7.91 8.04 -24.64
C PRO A 36 -8.45 9.09 -25.62
N VAL A 37 -7.55 9.76 -26.33
CA VAL A 37 -7.81 10.72 -27.41
C VAL A 37 -7.06 10.27 -28.67
N GLN A 38 -7.23 11.03 -29.79
CA GLN A 38 -6.50 10.77 -31.02
C GLN A 38 -5.24 11.65 -31.13
N SER A 39 -4.25 11.23 -31.91
CA SER A 39 -3.01 12.02 -32.11
C SER A 39 -3.29 13.33 -32.82
N GLU A 40 -4.30 13.37 -33.67
CA GLU A 40 -4.77 14.55 -34.42
C GLU A 40 -5.33 15.65 -33.53
N ASP A 41 -5.71 15.32 -32.29
CA ASP A 41 -6.23 16.28 -31.31
C ASP A 41 -5.10 17.16 -30.70
N ALA A 42 -3.84 16.85 -30.95
CA ALA A 42 -2.67 17.51 -30.35
C ALA A 42 -2.71 19.03 -30.45
N GLU A 43 -3.10 19.60 -31.61
CA GLU A 43 -3.18 21.05 -31.79
C GLU A 43 -4.33 21.66 -30.97
N ALA A 44 -5.47 20.99 -30.87
CA ALA A 44 -6.60 21.43 -30.04
C ALA A 44 -6.31 21.40 -28.55
N LEU A 45 -5.46 20.44 -28.12
CA LEU A 45 -5.04 20.25 -26.74
C LEU A 45 -3.85 21.13 -26.34
N SER A 46 -3.20 21.80 -27.33
CA SER A 46 -2.05 22.68 -27.08
C SER A 46 -2.43 23.90 -26.27
N CYS A 47 -1.59 24.29 -25.34
CA CYS A 47 -1.68 25.58 -24.70
C CYS A 47 -1.38 26.68 -25.73
N ARG A 48 -2.20 27.72 -25.74
CA ARG A 48 -1.99 28.91 -26.62
C ARG A 48 -1.61 30.11 -25.75
N PRO A 49 -0.32 30.30 -25.49
CA PRO A 49 0.14 31.40 -24.66
C PRO A 49 -0.21 32.74 -25.33
N GLY A 50 -0.57 33.70 -24.48
CA GLY A 50 -0.75 35.09 -24.93
C GLY A 50 0.59 35.77 -25.14
N LEU A 51 0.53 37.02 -25.62
CA LEU A 51 1.73 37.86 -25.75
C LEU A 51 2.39 38.07 -24.38
N GLY A 52 3.72 37.98 -24.35
CA GLY A 52 4.49 38.34 -23.15
C GLY A 52 4.43 39.85 -22.89
N TRP A 53 4.13 40.23 -21.68
CA TRP A 53 4.01 41.61 -21.23
C TRP A 53 4.88 41.92 -20.02
N GLY A 54 5.26 43.17 -19.87
CA GLY A 54 5.94 43.66 -18.68
C GLY A 54 7.27 42.95 -18.43
N CYS A 55 7.32 42.10 -17.41
CA CYS A 55 8.55 41.43 -16.98
C CYS A 55 8.70 39.99 -17.54
N SER A 56 7.90 39.57 -18.52
CA SER A 56 8.05 38.27 -19.16
C SER A 56 9.41 38.06 -19.80
N ILE A 57 9.98 36.88 -19.64
CA ILE A 57 11.21 36.47 -20.29
C ILE A 57 10.85 35.63 -21.51
N LEU A 58 11.22 36.09 -22.68
CA LEU A 58 10.93 35.44 -23.95
C LEU A 58 12.09 34.55 -24.38
N LEU A 59 11.77 33.39 -24.97
CA LEU A 59 12.78 32.49 -25.54
C LEU A 59 13.48 33.07 -26.74
N ASN A 60 12.76 33.87 -27.52
CA ASN A 60 13.25 34.66 -28.65
C ASN A 60 12.58 36.05 -28.65
N GLY A 61 13.35 37.10 -28.82
CA GLY A 61 12.84 38.47 -28.84
C GLY A 61 11.85 38.80 -29.96
N GLU A 62 11.82 38.01 -31.01
CA GLU A 62 10.87 38.11 -32.12
C GLU A 62 9.58 37.35 -31.89
N ASP A 63 9.62 36.33 -31.02
CA ASP A 63 8.45 35.52 -30.63
C ASP A 63 7.94 35.98 -29.26
N THR A 64 7.01 36.90 -29.28
CA THR A 64 6.43 37.49 -28.07
C THR A 64 5.45 36.58 -27.33
N ALA A 65 5.18 35.38 -27.83
CA ALA A 65 4.29 34.42 -27.21
C ALA A 65 5.01 33.30 -26.43
N SER A 66 6.29 33.03 -26.74
CA SER A 66 7.03 31.92 -26.14
C SER A 66 7.73 32.32 -24.84
N CYS A 67 7.03 32.12 -23.74
CA CYS A 67 7.51 32.34 -22.38
C CYS A 67 7.32 31.04 -21.56
N LEU A 68 8.39 30.49 -20.97
CA LEU A 68 8.36 29.25 -20.25
C LEU A 68 7.38 29.27 -19.07
N ASP A 69 7.22 30.40 -18.40
CA ASP A 69 6.35 30.55 -17.21
C ASP A 69 4.87 30.40 -17.55
N THR A 70 4.48 30.51 -18.80
CA THR A 70 3.09 30.41 -19.28
C THR A 70 2.81 29.15 -20.10
N MET A 71 3.82 28.33 -20.38
CA MET A 71 3.69 27.09 -21.14
C MET A 71 3.43 25.88 -20.25
N MET A 72 2.77 24.86 -20.78
CA MET A 72 2.71 23.53 -20.17
C MET A 72 4.00 22.77 -20.49
N LEU A 73 4.72 22.31 -19.48
CA LEU A 73 6.02 21.68 -19.66
C LEU A 73 6.03 20.22 -19.15
N GLU A 74 6.73 19.38 -19.88
CA GLU A 74 7.10 18.01 -19.47
C GLU A 74 8.31 18.03 -18.54
N TRP A 75 9.19 19.02 -18.76
CA TRP A 75 10.39 19.22 -17.97
C TRP A 75 10.76 20.69 -17.99
N SER A 76 11.11 21.22 -16.84
CA SER A 76 11.45 22.62 -16.65
C SER A 76 12.92 22.78 -16.33
N GLY A 77 13.52 23.86 -16.82
CA GLY A 77 14.84 24.33 -16.41
C GLY A 77 14.78 25.43 -15.38
N SER A 78 15.87 25.70 -14.70
CA SER A 78 16.01 26.81 -13.75
C SER A 78 16.83 27.96 -14.35
N GLY A 79 16.45 29.22 -14.04
CA GLY A 79 17.19 30.39 -14.46
C GLY A 79 16.98 30.82 -15.93
N ARG A 80 15.92 30.31 -16.58
CA ARG A 80 15.58 30.59 -18.00
C ARG A 80 14.19 31.21 -18.19
N GLY A 81 13.57 31.70 -17.10
CA GLY A 81 12.30 32.41 -17.16
C GLY A 81 11.08 31.55 -16.82
N ASP A 82 11.25 30.29 -16.39
CA ASP A 82 10.22 29.54 -15.64
C ASP A 82 10.47 29.77 -14.16
N TYR A 83 9.52 30.39 -13.46
CA TYR A 83 9.61 30.71 -12.02
C TYR A 83 8.87 29.72 -11.12
N ARG A 84 8.25 28.71 -11.73
CA ARG A 84 7.68 27.57 -11.00
C ARG A 84 8.81 26.66 -10.52
N GLU A 85 8.49 25.75 -9.63
CA GLU A 85 9.47 24.81 -9.07
C GLU A 85 10.14 23.98 -10.18
N SER A 86 11.48 23.94 -10.19
CA SER A 86 12.26 23.12 -11.14
C SER A 86 12.40 21.67 -10.64
N PRO A 87 12.27 20.64 -11.50
CA PRO A 87 12.51 19.25 -11.16
C PRO A 87 14.00 18.89 -11.04
N LEU A 88 14.90 19.77 -11.42
CA LEU A 88 16.36 19.56 -11.40
C LEU A 88 17.08 20.79 -10.85
N GLU A 89 18.02 20.56 -9.95
CA GLU A 89 18.90 21.59 -9.39
C GLU A 89 20.37 21.12 -9.40
N LEU A 90 21.20 21.84 -10.16
CA LEU A 90 22.65 21.72 -10.12
C LEU A 90 23.23 22.87 -9.30
N ALA A 91 24.15 22.58 -8.38
CA ALA A 91 24.70 23.60 -7.48
C ALA A 91 25.40 24.73 -8.27
N GLY A 92 24.91 25.95 -8.07
CA GLY A 92 25.48 27.14 -8.68
C GLY A 92 25.29 27.30 -10.21
N GLN A 93 24.40 26.48 -10.80
CA GLN A 93 24.19 26.50 -12.25
C GLN A 93 22.70 26.66 -12.61
N SER A 94 22.44 27.44 -13.67
CA SER A 94 21.16 27.41 -14.36
C SER A 94 21.08 26.16 -15.25
N THR A 95 19.88 25.66 -15.46
CA THR A 95 19.64 24.49 -16.30
C THR A 95 18.79 24.85 -17.52
N ASP A 96 19.22 24.40 -18.70
CA ASP A 96 18.59 24.69 -20.01
C ASP A 96 18.76 23.49 -20.93
N PHE A 97 18.13 22.38 -20.58
CA PHE A 97 18.19 21.16 -21.36
C PHE A 97 17.34 21.25 -22.61
N ARG A 98 17.92 20.93 -23.77
CA ARG A 98 17.27 20.94 -25.08
C ARG A 98 17.24 19.56 -25.69
N TYR A 99 16.20 19.28 -26.44
CA TYR A 99 16.03 18.02 -27.15
C TYR A 99 17.21 17.71 -28.07
N GLU A 100 17.71 16.49 -27.96
CA GLU A 100 18.78 15.95 -28.80
C GLU A 100 18.25 14.81 -29.69
N SER A 101 17.59 13.82 -29.09
CA SER A 101 17.11 12.65 -29.80
C SER A 101 16.07 11.90 -28.99
N PHE A 102 15.43 10.90 -29.61
CA PHE A 102 14.61 9.91 -28.92
C PHE A 102 14.97 8.48 -29.34
N ALA A 103 14.56 7.51 -28.52
CA ALA A 103 14.58 6.09 -28.84
C ALA A 103 13.30 5.42 -28.37
N LEU A 104 12.80 4.48 -29.16
CA LEU A 104 11.71 3.56 -28.79
C LEU A 104 12.32 2.19 -28.54
N LEU A 105 12.02 1.60 -27.40
CA LEU A 105 12.54 0.33 -26.94
C LEU A 105 11.38 -0.61 -26.63
N GLU A 106 11.54 -1.86 -26.94
CA GLU A 106 10.62 -2.91 -26.47
C GLU A 106 10.88 -3.17 -24.99
N ASP A 107 9.80 -3.40 -24.21
CA ASP A 107 9.84 -3.73 -22.77
C ASP A 107 10.39 -2.60 -21.86
N SER A 108 10.54 -2.90 -20.59
CA SER A 108 11.15 -2.05 -19.57
C SER A 108 12.67 -1.99 -19.74
N VAL A 109 13.24 -0.82 -19.54
CA VAL A 109 14.72 -0.65 -19.55
C VAL A 109 15.26 -0.90 -18.14
N PRO A 110 16.19 -1.87 -17.96
CA PRO A 110 16.75 -2.16 -16.64
C PRO A 110 17.39 -0.95 -15.98
N MET A 111 17.30 -0.90 -14.65
CA MET A 111 18.03 0.08 -13.83
C MET A 111 19.53 -0.27 -13.79
N ASN A 112 20.38 0.75 -13.73
CA ASN A 112 21.83 0.58 -13.55
C ASN A 112 22.26 0.51 -12.08
N CYS A 113 21.32 0.52 -11.15
CA CYS A 113 21.53 0.48 -9.69
C CYS A 113 20.55 -0.50 -9.04
N SER A 114 20.63 -0.64 -7.71
CA SER A 114 19.77 -1.57 -6.95
C SER A 114 18.33 -1.09 -6.76
N LEU A 115 17.89 -0.03 -7.42
CA LEU A 115 16.49 0.40 -7.39
C LEU A 115 15.58 -0.67 -7.99
N PRO A 116 14.48 -1.03 -7.33
CA PRO A 116 13.48 -1.89 -7.92
C PRO A 116 12.69 -1.13 -8.99
N GLN A 117 12.10 -1.88 -9.91
CA GLN A 117 11.34 -1.32 -11.03
C GLN A 117 10.08 -2.13 -11.35
N ALA A 118 9.12 -1.49 -11.99
CA ALA A 118 7.99 -2.18 -12.61
C ALA A 118 8.47 -3.06 -13.77
N HIS A 119 7.77 -4.16 -14.02
CA HIS A 119 8.16 -5.15 -15.03
C HIS A 119 7.06 -5.37 -16.08
N GLY A 120 7.48 -5.70 -17.30
CA GLY A 120 6.57 -6.01 -18.42
C GLY A 120 5.89 -4.76 -18.98
N ALA A 121 6.64 -3.70 -19.24
CA ALA A 121 6.16 -2.58 -20.06
C ALA A 121 5.88 -3.06 -21.48
N GLU A 122 4.89 -2.49 -22.15
CA GLU A 122 4.65 -2.79 -23.57
C GLU A 122 5.75 -2.19 -24.45
N GLU A 123 6.11 -0.94 -24.19
CA GLU A 123 7.13 -0.15 -24.88
C GLU A 123 7.68 0.92 -23.94
N THR A 124 8.92 1.34 -24.17
CA THR A 124 9.54 2.47 -23.45
C THR A 124 10.07 3.52 -24.43
N LEU A 125 9.60 4.75 -24.29
CA LEU A 125 10.15 5.91 -24.96
C LEU A 125 11.22 6.55 -24.10
N VAL A 126 12.38 6.84 -24.69
CA VAL A 126 13.47 7.60 -24.05
C VAL A 126 13.68 8.90 -24.81
N ILE A 127 13.46 10.03 -24.15
CA ILE A 127 13.77 11.36 -24.69
C ILE A 127 15.12 11.79 -24.12
N THR A 128 16.07 12.07 -24.99
CA THR A 128 17.38 12.60 -24.61
C THR A 128 17.41 14.10 -24.78
N LEU A 129 17.75 14.79 -23.70
CA LEU A 129 17.98 16.23 -23.66
C LEU A 129 19.44 16.48 -23.31
N SER A 130 20.04 17.55 -23.82
CA SER A 130 21.42 17.89 -23.53
C SER A 130 21.57 19.38 -23.15
N GLN A 131 22.56 19.67 -22.34
CA GLN A 131 23.13 21.00 -22.12
C GLN A 131 24.62 20.85 -21.85
N ARG A 132 25.46 21.72 -22.43
CA ARG A 132 26.94 21.78 -22.20
C ARG A 132 27.54 20.43 -21.75
N ASP A 133 27.75 20.27 -20.43
CA ASP A 133 28.46 19.16 -19.80
C ASP A 133 27.52 18.13 -19.16
N ALA A 134 26.21 18.14 -19.52
CA ALA A 134 25.23 17.23 -18.96
C ALA A 134 24.24 16.69 -19.99
N LYS A 135 23.90 15.41 -19.84
CA LYS A 135 22.86 14.73 -20.61
C LYS A 135 21.76 14.26 -19.66
N LEU A 136 20.51 14.56 -20.00
CA LEU A 136 19.33 14.15 -19.25
C LEU A 136 18.48 13.25 -20.13
N GLN A 137 18.19 12.05 -19.65
CA GLN A 137 17.27 11.11 -20.29
C GLN A 137 15.98 11.00 -19.50
N LEU A 138 14.85 11.21 -20.16
CA LEU A 138 13.51 11.06 -19.60
C LEU A 138 12.89 9.78 -20.17
N PHE A 139 12.54 8.85 -19.29
CA PHE A 139 11.93 7.57 -19.63
C PHE A 139 10.43 7.61 -19.44
N TYR A 140 9.70 7.04 -20.40
CA TYR A 140 8.25 6.87 -20.38
C TYR A 140 7.93 5.42 -20.75
N SER A 141 7.70 4.57 -19.77
CA SER A 141 7.34 3.18 -19.97
C SER A 141 5.82 3.03 -19.98
N ALA A 142 5.27 2.46 -21.05
CA ALA A 142 3.83 2.29 -21.25
C ALA A 142 3.35 0.97 -20.68
N TYR A 143 2.32 1.03 -19.84
CA TYR A 143 1.60 -0.12 -19.28
C TYR A 143 0.10 0.03 -19.56
N PRO A 144 -0.71 -1.03 -19.55
CA PRO A 144 -2.12 -0.96 -19.91
C PRO A 144 -2.94 0.09 -19.15
N THR A 145 -2.60 0.34 -17.87
CA THR A 145 -3.36 1.25 -17.00
C THR A 145 -2.53 2.40 -16.41
N ALA A 146 -1.22 2.46 -16.71
CA ALA A 146 -0.31 3.47 -16.15
C ALA A 146 0.79 3.83 -17.15
N VAL A 147 1.31 5.04 -17.03
CA VAL A 147 2.62 5.42 -17.55
C VAL A 147 3.61 5.53 -16.39
N VAL A 148 4.78 4.94 -16.56
CA VAL A 148 5.85 4.97 -15.54
C VAL A 148 6.97 5.87 -16.03
N ARG A 149 7.43 6.78 -15.17
CA ARG A 149 8.42 7.81 -15.51
C ARG A 149 9.62 7.75 -14.59
N ARG A 150 10.81 7.95 -15.16
CA ARG A 150 12.05 8.17 -14.44
C ARG A 150 13.00 9.07 -15.22
N ALA A 151 14.00 9.58 -14.57
CA ALA A 151 15.01 10.43 -15.16
C ALA A 151 16.42 9.92 -14.84
N VAL A 152 17.33 10.07 -15.81
CA VAL A 152 18.76 9.77 -15.65
C VAL A 152 19.57 11.00 -16.06
N LEU A 153 20.37 11.53 -15.14
CA LEU A 153 21.30 12.63 -15.40
C LEU A 153 22.72 12.09 -15.47
N THR A 154 23.40 12.33 -16.57
CA THR A 154 24.80 11.94 -16.78
C THR A 154 25.68 13.19 -16.85
N ASN A 155 26.79 13.21 -16.12
CA ASN A 155 27.83 14.20 -16.27
C ASN A 155 28.70 13.85 -17.50
N THR A 156 28.58 14.65 -18.56
CA THR A 156 29.37 14.49 -19.82
C THR A 156 30.56 15.42 -19.90
N GLY A 157 30.77 16.26 -18.88
CA GLY A 157 31.88 17.20 -18.80
C GLY A 157 33.18 16.57 -18.28
N GLU A 158 34.20 17.40 -18.13
CA GLU A 158 35.54 17.02 -17.66
C GLU A 158 35.72 17.24 -16.13
N THR A 159 34.76 17.90 -15.48
CA THR A 159 34.81 18.24 -14.06
C THR A 159 33.61 17.61 -13.28
N SER A 160 33.79 17.43 -12.00
CA SER A 160 32.68 16.94 -11.16
C SER A 160 31.50 17.93 -11.16
N MET A 161 30.30 17.36 -11.07
CA MET A 161 29.02 18.09 -11.05
C MET A 161 28.31 17.76 -9.72
N ARG A 162 27.81 18.77 -9.03
CA ARG A 162 27.05 18.58 -7.79
C ARG A 162 25.54 18.67 -8.05
N LEU A 163 24.85 17.54 -7.88
CA LEU A 163 23.41 17.40 -8.00
C LEU A 163 22.75 17.59 -6.64
N ASN A 164 21.84 18.56 -6.52
CA ASN A 164 21.07 18.83 -5.31
C ASN A 164 19.61 18.34 -5.42
N LYS A 165 19.10 18.18 -6.64
CA LYS A 165 17.72 17.70 -6.87
C LYS A 165 17.60 17.07 -8.25
N LEU A 166 16.94 15.92 -8.32
CA LEU A 166 16.41 15.33 -9.56
C LEU A 166 15.12 14.58 -9.23
N MET A 167 13.99 15.07 -9.78
CA MET A 167 12.69 14.41 -9.63
C MET A 167 12.53 13.31 -10.69
N SER A 168 11.71 12.32 -10.38
CA SER A 168 11.38 11.23 -11.32
C SER A 168 10.54 11.73 -12.49
N PHE A 169 9.67 12.70 -12.24
CA PHE A 169 8.91 13.40 -13.26
C PHE A 169 8.55 14.83 -12.85
N CYS A 170 8.18 15.61 -13.86
CA CYS A 170 7.50 16.89 -13.76
C CYS A 170 6.45 16.92 -14.88
N VAL A 171 5.28 17.50 -14.61
CA VAL A 171 4.24 17.72 -15.61
C VAL A 171 3.34 18.90 -15.21
N ASP A 172 2.93 19.70 -16.18
CA ASP A 172 1.95 20.77 -16.01
C ASP A 172 0.59 20.32 -16.56
N ILE A 173 -0.43 20.22 -15.71
CA ILE A 173 -1.79 19.79 -16.07
C ILE A 173 -2.74 20.97 -15.95
N PRO A 174 -3.57 21.29 -16.98
CA PRO A 174 -4.54 22.36 -16.88
C PRO A 174 -5.69 21.96 -15.95
N GLY A 175 -6.11 22.88 -15.08
CA GLY A 175 -7.27 22.66 -14.20
C GLY A 175 -7.08 23.09 -12.75
N SER A 176 -8.15 22.94 -12.00
CA SER A 176 -8.20 23.16 -10.56
C SER A 176 -8.41 21.82 -9.85
N PHE A 177 -7.52 21.51 -8.93
CA PHE A 177 -7.53 20.21 -8.28
C PHE A 177 -7.51 20.34 -6.75
N THR A 178 -8.00 19.31 -6.12
CA THR A 178 -7.73 18.98 -4.72
C THR A 178 -6.70 17.86 -4.67
N MET A 179 -5.70 17.98 -3.82
CA MET A 179 -4.71 16.93 -3.57
C MET A 179 -5.13 16.13 -2.34
N ALA A 180 -5.38 14.83 -2.53
CA ALA A 180 -5.55 13.90 -1.42
C ALA A 180 -4.20 13.28 -1.09
N THR A 181 -3.77 13.41 0.17
CA THR A 181 -2.61 12.75 0.75
C THR A 181 -3.04 11.74 1.81
N PHE A 182 -2.23 10.72 2.04
CA PHE A 182 -2.51 9.67 3.01
C PHE A 182 -1.49 9.77 4.15
N ASN A 183 -1.95 10.32 5.26
CA ASN A 183 -1.11 10.70 6.39
C ASN A 183 -1.35 9.78 7.58
N GLY A 184 -0.51 9.84 8.59
CA GLY A 184 -0.72 9.08 9.79
C GLY A 184 0.48 8.95 10.69
N SER A 185 0.47 7.87 11.45
CA SER A 185 1.54 7.46 12.35
C SER A 185 1.36 5.97 12.66
N TRP A 186 2.22 5.40 13.50
CA TRP A 186 2.02 4.07 14.07
C TRP A 186 0.58 3.89 14.61
N ILE A 187 -0.08 2.80 14.23
CA ILE A 187 -1.47 2.42 14.55
C ILE A 187 -2.57 3.39 14.08
N ALA A 188 -2.24 4.32 13.20
CA ALA A 188 -3.18 5.30 12.64
C ALA A 188 -2.78 5.68 11.21
N GLU A 189 -2.42 4.68 10.40
CA GLU A 189 -1.90 4.84 9.05
C GLU A 189 -2.99 5.25 8.05
N MET A 190 -2.57 5.76 6.90
CA MET A 190 -3.37 5.95 5.68
C MET A 190 -4.62 6.83 5.82
N ARG A 191 -4.63 7.78 6.74
CA ARG A 191 -5.73 8.74 6.90
C ARG A 191 -5.70 9.76 5.76
N ARG A 192 -6.74 9.77 4.94
CA ARG A 192 -6.88 10.70 3.82
C ARG A 192 -7.06 12.14 4.30
N THR A 193 -6.28 13.05 3.73
CA THR A 193 -6.39 14.50 3.93
C THR A 193 -6.49 15.18 2.58
N ASP A 194 -7.52 15.98 2.38
CA ASP A 194 -7.81 16.69 1.14
C ASP A 194 -7.43 18.17 1.27
N THR A 195 -6.57 18.66 0.36
CA THR A 195 -6.10 20.05 0.35
C THR A 195 -6.27 20.66 -1.04
N THR A 196 -6.98 21.77 -1.16
CA THR A 196 -7.14 22.47 -2.44
C THR A 196 -5.80 23.01 -2.93
N VAL A 197 -5.46 22.71 -4.18
CA VAL A 197 -4.22 23.20 -4.83
C VAL A 197 -4.45 24.62 -5.33
N GLY A 198 -3.69 25.56 -4.79
CA GLY A 198 -3.72 26.97 -5.12
C GLY A 198 -2.36 27.52 -5.52
N ALA A 199 -2.17 28.84 -5.36
CA ALA A 199 -0.89 29.49 -5.64
C ALA A 199 0.24 29.05 -4.69
N SER A 200 -0.10 28.64 -3.46
CA SER A 200 0.85 28.03 -2.55
C SER A 200 1.03 26.54 -2.87
N LYS A 201 2.25 26.03 -2.74
CA LYS A 201 2.54 24.61 -2.93
C LYS A 201 1.85 23.77 -1.85
N VAL A 202 1.21 22.68 -2.27
CA VAL A 202 0.84 21.56 -1.42
C VAL A 202 1.95 20.53 -1.56
N VAL A 203 2.51 20.11 -0.43
CA VAL A 203 3.66 19.18 -0.39
C VAL A 203 3.26 17.90 0.33
N ASN A 204 3.67 16.77 -0.22
CA ASN A 204 3.59 15.44 0.39
C ASN A 204 5.00 14.88 0.49
N GLU A 205 5.54 14.73 1.72
CA GLU A 205 6.93 14.33 1.90
C GLU A 205 7.15 13.44 3.13
N SER A 206 8.23 12.66 3.09
CA SER A 206 8.78 11.94 4.23
C SER A 206 10.23 12.30 4.45
N LEU A 207 10.60 12.45 5.73
CA LEU A 207 11.96 12.71 6.23
C LEU A 207 12.40 11.70 7.30
N THR A 208 11.63 10.61 7.47
CA THR A 208 11.83 9.63 8.55
C THR A 208 12.74 8.49 8.17
N GLY A 209 13.33 8.54 6.97
CA GLY A 209 14.14 7.45 6.40
C GLY A 209 13.32 6.29 5.85
N SER A 210 11.99 6.32 6.05
CA SER A 210 11.03 5.39 5.44
C SER A 210 9.94 6.14 4.69
N SER A 211 9.26 5.45 3.76
CA SER A 211 8.35 6.07 2.80
C SER A 211 7.03 6.54 3.39
N SER A 212 6.39 5.76 4.28
CA SER A 212 4.96 5.91 4.61
C SER A 212 4.69 6.23 6.08
N ASN A 213 5.70 6.52 6.86
CA ASN A 213 5.54 6.69 8.31
C ASN A 213 4.61 7.86 8.71
N ARG A 214 4.75 8.99 8.03
CA ARG A 214 3.93 10.20 8.25
C ARG A 214 3.06 10.52 7.05
N SER A 215 3.57 10.25 5.87
CA SER A 215 2.93 10.52 4.58
C SER A 215 3.29 9.40 3.61
N ASN A 216 2.29 8.75 3.04
CA ASN A 216 2.51 7.75 2.00
C ASN A 216 3.03 8.44 0.73
N PRO A 217 3.95 7.85 -0.06
CA PRO A 217 4.41 8.43 -1.31
C PRO A 217 3.29 8.56 -2.35
N GLY A 218 2.26 7.73 -2.27
CA GLY A 218 1.11 7.83 -3.16
C GLY A 218 0.17 8.98 -2.78
N PHE A 219 -0.33 9.68 -3.80
CA PHE A 219 -1.30 10.77 -3.64
C PHE A 219 -2.23 10.86 -4.85
N LEU A 220 -3.34 11.59 -4.71
CA LEU A 220 -4.30 11.82 -5.77
C LEU A 220 -4.42 13.31 -6.07
N LEU A 221 -4.69 13.65 -7.33
CA LEU A 221 -5.22 14.95 -7.73
C LEU A 221 -6.59 14.72 -8.37
N PHE A 222 -7.62 15.42 -7.91
CA PHE A 222 -8.97 15.23 -8.43
C PHE A 222 -9.70 16.56 -8.58
N GLU A 223 -10.58 16.62 -9.59
CA GLU A 223 -11.44 17.77 -9.83
C GLU A 223 -12.50 17.90 -8.73
N PRO A 224 -12.99 19.12 -8.44
CA PRO A 224 -14.14 19.30 -7.56
C PRO A 224 -15.32 18.40 -7.99
N ASP A 225 -16.13 17.98 -7.03
CA ASP A 225 -17.30 17.12 -7.22
C ASP A 225 -17.02 15.68 -7.69
N THR A 226 -15.77 15.27 -7.69
CA THR A 226 -15.40 13.86 -7.97
C THR A 226 -15.98 12.93 -6.91
N THR A 227 -16.62 11.86 -7.40
CA THR A 227 -17.23 10.80 -6.58
C THR A 227 -16.50 9.47 -6.75
N GLU A 228 -17.03 8.41 -6.15
CA GLU A 228 -16.51 7.06 -6.35
C GLU A 228 -16.65 6.58 -7.81
N THR A 229 -17.67 7.04 -8.55
CA THR A 229 -18.02 6.52 -9.88
C THR A 229 -17.97 7.56 -10.99
N ALA A 230 -17.63 8.82 -10.71
CA ALA A 230 -17.59 9.89 -11.70
C ALA A 230 -16.61 11.00 -11.31
N GLY A 231 -16.09 11.70 -12.29
CA GLY A 231 -15.13 12.80 -12.13
C GLY A 231 -13.69 12.37 -12.45
N ARG A 232 -12.87 13.35 -12.79
CA ARG A 232 -11.47 13.13 -13.19
C ARG A 232 -10.57 13.04 -11.97
N VAL A 233 -9.77 11.97 -11.95
CA VAL A 233 -8.76 11.71 -10.92
C VAL A 233 -7.45 11.30 -11.56
N TYR A 234 -6.36 11.86 -11.08
CA TYR A 234 -5.00 11.41 -11.32
C TYR A 234 -4.45 10.76 -10.05
N GLY A 235 -3.80 9.63 -10.19
CA GLY A 235 -3.08 8.94 -9.11
C GLY A 235 -1.59 8.89 -9.40
N PHE A 236 -0.81 9.21 -8.39
CA PHE A 236 0.65 9.21 -8.44
C PHE A 236 1.21 8.35 -7.33
N ASN A 237 2.28 7.60 -7.62
CA ASN A 237 2.97 6.81 -6.61
C ASN A 237 4.46 6.68 -6.98
N LEU A 238 5.32 6.29 -6.03
CA LEU A 238 6.75 6.17 -6.23
C LEU A 238 7.23 4.75 -5.90
N VAL A 239 8.03 4.16 -6.76
CA VAL A 239 8.68 2.86 -6.53
C VAL A 239 9.93 3.07 -5.69
N TYR A 240 9.73 3.50 -4.43
CA TYR A 240 10.81 3.86 -3.54
C TYR A 240 10.38 3.79 -2.07
N SER A 241 11.27 3.29 -1.20
CA SER A 241 10.97 3.03 0.20
C SER A 241 11.66 3.98 1.19
N GLY A 242 12.34 5.01 0.67
CA GLY A 242 13.04 6.02 1.46
C GLY A 242 12.30 7.36 1.53
N ASN A 243 13.04 8.41 1.89
CA ASN A 243 12.53 9.78 1.92
C ASN A 243 12.08 10.22 0.54
N HIS A 244 10.80 10.57 0.42
CA HIS A 244 10.20 11.04 -0.83
C HIS A 244 9.74 12.49 -0.74
N TYR A 245 9.55 13.11 -1.89
CA TYR A 245 8.97 14.43 -2.05
C TYR A 245 8.02 14.44 -3.24
N ALA A 246 6.85 15.04 -3.06
CA ALA A 246 5.93 15.40 -4.13
C ALA A 246 5.35 16.78 -3.87
N SER A 247 5.08 17.53 -4.92
CA SER A 247 4.43 18.84 -4.82
C SER A 247 3.41 19.05 -5.92
N ALA A 248 2.36 19.83 -5.61
CA ALA A 248 1.40 20.36 -6.55
C ALA A 248 1.22 21.86 -6.32
N GLN A 249 1.28 22.67 -7.37
CA GLN A 249 1.10 24.12 -7.31
C GLN A 249 0.39 24.62 -8.56
N ARG A 250 -0.65 25.44 -8.39
CA ARG A 250 -1.40 26.02 -9.49
C ARG A 250 -0.88 27.41 -9.80
N SER A 251 -0.47 27.63 -11.04
CA SER A 251 -0.03 28.94 -11.54
C SER A 251 -1.20 29.91 -11.74
N HIS A 252 -0.87 31.19 -11.96
CA HIS A 252 -1.87 32.21 -12.27
C HIS A 252 -2.65 31.90 -13.56
N GLN A 253 -2.02 31.22 -14.53
CA GLN A 253 -2.63 30.81 -15.79
C GLN A 253 -3.56 29.58 -15.64
N GLY A 254 -3.68 29.02 -14.44
CA GLY A 254 -4.53 27.84 -14.18
C GLY A 254 -3.89 26.51 -14.54
N LEU A 255 -2.57 26.49 -14.70
CA LEU A 255 -1.79 25.27 -14.91
C LEU A 255 -1.31 24.73 -13.55
N THR A 256 -1.54 23.48 -13.28
CA THR A 256 -1.08 22.82 -12.05
C THR A 256 0.18 22.01 -12.35
N ARG A 257 1.32 22.47 -11.83
CA ARG A 257 2.58 21.73 -11.86
C ARG A 257 2.58 20.65 -10.80
N VAL A 258 2.89 19.43 -11.21
CA VAL A 258 3.03 18.26 -10.35
C VAL A 258 4.40 17.63 -10.55
N MET A 259 5.05 17.24 -9.47
CA MET A 259 6.30 16.48 -9.53
C MET A 259 6.44 15.53 -8.34
N GLN A 260 7.24 14.50 -8.53
CA GLN A 260 7.55 13.53 -7.49
C GLN A 260 8.95 12.94 -7.68
N GLY A 261 9.60 12.59 -6.58
CA GLY A 261 10.91 11.96 -6.58
C GLY A 261 11.48 11.77 -5.17
N ILE A 262 12.78 11.59 -5.08
CA ILE A 262 13.51 11.50 -3.81
C ILE A 262 13.45 12.87 -3.12
N ASN A 263 13.30 12.87 -1.79
CA ASN A 263 13.35 14.10 -1.00
C ASN A 263 14.74 14.73 -1.06
N MET A 264 14.78 16.01 -1.43
CA MET A 264 16.01 16.77 -1.59
C MET A 264 16.60 17.28 -0.28
N SER A 265 15.91 17.15 0.84
CA SER A 265 16.42 17.54 2.16
C SER A 265 17.66 16.70 2.50
N ASN A 266 18.79 17.34 2.70
CA ASN A 266 20.10 16.70 2.87
C ASN A 266 20.57 15.84 1.68
N PHE A 267 19.86 15.84 0.54
CA PHE A 267 20.32 15.18 -0.67
C PHE A 267 21.41 16.01 -1.34
N CYS A 268 22.52 15.38 -1.59
CA CYS A 268 23.64 15.96 -2.34
C CYS A 268 24.45 14.82 -2.95
N ARG A 269 24.53 14.80 -4.28
CA ARG A 269 25.34 13.82 -5.01
C ARG A 269 26.40 14.53 -5.84
N GLU A 270 27.63 14.15 -5.66
CA GLU A 270 28.71 14.51 -6.58
C GLU A 270 28.76 13.47 -7.70
N LEU A 271 28.68 13.93 -8.94
CA LEU A 271 28.82 13.12 -10.14
C LEU A 271 30.17 13.41 -10.78
N LEU A 272 31.07 12.45 -10.79
CA LEU A 272 32.34 12.53 -11.51
C LEU A 272 32.11 12.49 -13.02
N PRO A 273 33.11 12.89 -13.85
CA PRO A 273 33.02 12.77 -15.29
C PRO A 273 32.63 11.35 -15.73
N GLY A 274 31.58 11.22 -16.55
CA GLY A 274 31.01 9.96 -17.00
C GLY A 274 30.05 9.27 -16.04
N GLU A 275 29.92 9.73 -14.79
CA GLU A 275 28.95 9.16 -13.86
C GLU A 275 27.51 9.64 -14.13
N ALA A 276 26.57 8.79 -13.80
CA ALA A 276 25.13 9.07 -13.89
C ALA A 276 24.43 8.90 -12.55
N PHE A 277 23.35 9.66 -12.36
CA PHE A 277 22.39 9.46 -11.29
C PHE A 277 21.02 9.13 -11.89
N GLU A 278 20.41 8.05 -11.38
CA GLU A 278 19.13 7.52 -11.82
C GLU A 278 18.09 7.65 -10.71
N THR A 279 16.91 8.18 -11.03
CA THR A 279 15.81 8.33 -10.09
C THR A 279 14.99 7.05 -9.98
N PRO A 280 14.28 6.80 -8.85
CA PRO A 280 13.27 5.76 -8.80
C PRO A 280 12.14 6.04 -9.80
N GLU A 281 11.43 5.00 -10.17
CA GLU A 281 10.25 5.09 -11.03
C GLU A 281 9.07 5.76 -10.31
N ALA A 282 8.38 6.65 -11.01
CA ALA A 282 7.10 7.22 -10.61
C ALA A 282 5.98 6.68 -11.49
N VAL A 283 4.90 6.21 -10.87
CA VAL A 283 3.72 5.64 -11.52
C VAL A 283 2.64 6.70 -11.63
N LEU A 284 2.14 6.96 -12.83
CA LEU A 284 1.09 7.91 -13.13
C LEU A 284 -0.12 7.17 -13.72
N CYS A 285 -1.26 7.26 -13.07
CA CYS A 285 -2.54 6.73 -13.54
C CYS A 285 -3.58 7.84 -13.65
N CYS A 286 -4.61 7.64 -14.46
CA CYS A 286 -5.77 8.54 -14.50
C CYS A 286 -7.08 7.76 -14.70
N SER A 287 -8.19 8.41 -14.38
CA SER A 287 -9.55 7.93 -14.63
C SER A 287 -10.52 9.09 -14.65
N ASP A 288 -11.58 9.01 -15.46
CA ASP A 288 -12.76 9.89 -15.42
C ASP A 288 -13.97 9.20 -14.76
N ALA A 289 -13.82 7.94 -14.40
CA ALA A 289 -14.80 7.15 -13.66
C ALA A 289 -14.62 7.27 -12.13
N GLY A 290 -14.13 8.40 -11.64
CA GLY A 290 -13.97 8.71 -10.23
C GLY A 290 -12.90 7.90 -9.51
N PHE A 291 -12.98 7.90 -8.16
CA PHE A 291 -11.99 7.22 -7.31
C PHE A 291 -11.98 5.71 -7.51
N GLY A 292 -13.14 5.08 -7.74
CA GLY A 292 -13.22 3.63 -7.99
C GLY A 292 -12.54 3.24 -9.29
N GLY A 293 -12.70 4.03 -10.36
CA GLY A 293 -12.03 3.83 -11.64
C GLY A 293 -10.51 3.95 -11.51
N LEU A 294 -10.02 4.97 -10.79
CA LEU A 294 -8.60 5.13 -10.52
C LEU A 294 -8.05 3.97 -9.70
N SER A 295 -8.73 3.60 -8.60
CA SER A 295 -8.30 2.47 -7.76
C SER A 295 -8.19 1.19 -8.59
N LYS A 296 -9.17 0.90 -9.46
CA LYS A 296 -9.11 -0.24 -10.38
C LYS A 296 -7.84 -0.21 -11.24
N ASN A 297 -7.51 0.93 -11.85
CA ASN A 297 -6.34 1.07 -12.71
C ASN A 297 -5.04 0.85 -11.93
N MET A 298 -4.91 1.49 -10.76
CA MET A 298 -3.74 1.35 -9.90
C MET A 298 -3.60 -0.06 -9.33
N HIS A 299 -4.69 -0.69 -8.86
CA HIS A 299 -4.67 -2.07 -8.37
C HIS A 299 -4.27 -3.06 -9.45
N THR A 300 -4.77 -2.87 -10.68
CA THR A 300 -4.38 -3.69 -11.84
C THR A 300 -2.89 -3.54 -12.11
N PHE A 301 -2.38 -2.30 -12.10
CA PHE A 301 -0.95 -2.04 -12.28
C PHE A 301 -0.10 -2.71 -11.18
N VAL A 302 -0.45 -2.51 -9.90
CA VAL A 302 0.30 -3.09 -8.78
C VAL A 302 0.32 -4.61 -8.84
N ASN A 303 -0.83 -5.25 -9.06
CA ASN A 303 -0.93 -6.71 -9.11
C ASN A 303 -0.16 -7.33 -10.28
N ASN A 304 -0.08 -6.63 -11.43
CA ASN A 304 0.48 -7.20 -12.66
C ASN A 304 1.92 -6.77 -12.95
N HIS A 305 2.36 -5.62 -12.43
CA HIS A 305 3.63 -5.01 -12.83
C HIS A 305 4.56 -4.65 -11.67
N ILE A 306 4.07 -4.64 -10.42
CA ILE A 306 4.88 -4.39 -9.21
C ILE A 306 5.11 -5.67 -8.43
N VAL A 307 4.03 -6.42 -8.10
CA VAL A 307 4.13 -7.66 -7.31
C VAL A 307 5.01 -8.68 -8.03
N PRO A 308 5.93 -9.38 -7.33
CA PRO A 308 6.80 -10.39 -7.92
C PRO A 308 6.01 -11.44 -8.73
N VAL A 309 6.52 -11.79 -9.91
CA VAL A 309 5.85 -12.67 -10.87
C VAL A 309 5.38 -13.98 -10.24
N ALA A 310 6.15 -14.57 -9.34
CA ALA A 310 5.80 -15.83 -8.64
C ALA A 310 4.54 -15.71 -7.76
N TRP A 311 4.13 -14.49 -7.40
CA TRP A 311 2.98 -14.20 -6.55
C TRP A 311 1.85 -13.47 -7.28
N ARG A 312 1.99 -13.18 -8.56
CA ARG A 312 0.97 -12.54 -9.38
C ARG A 312 -0.26 -13.45 -9.49
N GLY A 313 -1.43 -12.92 -9.15
CA GLY A 313 -2.70 -13.68 -9.19
C GLY A 313 -2.76 -14.89 -8.25
N ARG A 314 -1.74 -15.12 -7.41
CA ARG A 314 -1.70 -16.24 -6.49
C ARG A 314 -2.33 -15.83 -5.13
N PRO A 315 -3.45 -16.46 -4.72
CA PRO A 315 -4.09 -16.16 -3.46
C PRO A 315 -3.17 -16.36 -2.25
N ARG A 316 -3.22 -15.43 -1.29
CA ARG A 316 -2.45 -15.52 -0.05
C ARG A 316 -3.10 -16.54 0.89
N PRO A 317 -2.31 -17.35 1.62
CA PRO A 317 -2.84 -18.32 2.56
C PRO A 317 -3.48 -17.65 3.78
N VAL A 318 -4.46 -18.34 4.40
CA VAL A 318 -4.95 -17.93 5.73
C VAL A 318 -3.89 -18.32 6.77
N LEU A 319 -3.32 -17.32 7.43
CA LEU A 319 -2.24 -17.53 8.38
C LEU A 319 -2.71 -17.43 9.86
N TYR A 320 -1.91 -18.03 10.73
CA TYR A 320 -1.92 -17.75 12.16
C TYR A 320 -0.55 -17.18 12.56
N ASN A 321 -0.53 -16.02 13.20
CA ASN A 321 0.67 -15.42 13.76
C ASN A 321 0.70 -15.62 15.28
N SER A 322 1.85 -16.01 15.83
CA SER A 322 2.01 -16.34 17.24
C SER A 322 2.16 -15.12 18.17
N TRP A 323 2.37 -13.89 17.64
CA TRP A 323 2.75 -12.73 18.46
C TRP A 323 1.73 -12.43 19.56
N GLU A 324 0.50 -12.08 19.25
CA GLU A 324 -0.52 -11.80 20.27
C GLU A 324 -0.93 -13.04 21.07
N GLY A 325 -0.63 -14.24 20.57
CA GLY A 325 -0.94 -15.50 21.25
C GLY A 325 0.04 -15.85 22.38
N CYS A 326 1.29 -15.41 22.30
CA CYS A 326 2.31 -15.80 23.29
C CYS A 326 3.46 -14.79 23.47
N VAL A 327 3.56 -13.74 22.68
CA VAL A 327 4.61 -12.74 22.73
C VAL A 327 5.99 -13.42 22.83
N PHE A 328 6.80 -13.13 23.82
CA PHE A 328 8.11 -13.79 24.08
C PHE A 328 8.01 -15.08 24.94
N ASP A 329 6.84 -15.35 25.53
CA ASP A 329 6.63 -16.51 26.42
C ASP A 329 6.22 -17.75 25.61
N PHE A 330 7.19 -18.41 25.03
CA PHE A 330 6.97 -19.66 24.31
C PHE A 330 8.15 -20.63 24.43
N ASN A 331 7.82 -21.88 24.21
CA ASN A 331 8.76 -22.97 23.96
C ASN A 331 8.20 -23.84 22.81
N GLU A 332 9.00 -24.78 22.36
CA GLU A 332 8.63 -25.65 21.24
C GLU A 332 7.27 -26.38 21.45
N HIS A 333 6.99 -26.84 22.68
CA HIS A 333 5.75 -27.53 22.99
C HIS A 333 4.52 -26.60 22.82
N ARG A 334 4.61 -25.38 23.35
CA ARG A 334 3.53 -24.37 23.20
C ARG A 334 3.27 -24.03 21.75
N LEU A 335 4.33 -23.85 20.94
CA LEU A 335 4.21 -23.53 19.52
C LEU A 335 3.54 -24.68 18.75
N VAL A 336 3.92 -25.92 19.04
CA VAL A 336 3.30 -27.11 18.42
C VAL A 336 1.82 -27.26 18.82
N ASP A 337 1.45 -26.93 20.06
CA ASP A 337 0.03 -26.91 20.49
C ASP A 337 -0.75 -25.83 19.75
N LEU A 338 -0.21 -24.61 19.64
CA LEU A 338 -0.83 -23.53 18.88
C LEU A 338 -0.99 -23.91 17.38
N ALA A 339 0.02 -24.55 16.79
CA ALA A 339 -0.04 -25.02 15.41
C ALA A 339 -1.14 -26.09 15.20
N ASN A 340 -1.33 -27.02 16.15
CA ASN A 340 -2.45 -27.96 16.12
C ASN A 340 -3.79 -27.24 16.11
N ARG A 341 -3.97 -26.27 17.00
CA ARG A 341 -5.21 -25.47 17.08
C ARG A 341 -5.46 -24.65 15.84
N ALA A 342 -4.42 -23.99 15.30
CA ALA A 342 -4.51 -23.24 14.05
C ALA A 342 -4.93 -24.16 12.88
N LYS A 343 -4.35 -25.36 12.79
CA LYS A 343 -4.75 -26.36 11.79
C LYS A 343 -6.21 -26.80 11.97
N ASP A 344 -6.62 -27.06 13.18
CA ASP A 344 -8.00 -27.48 13.50
C ASP A 344 -9.03 -26.38 13.17
N LEU A 345 -8.64 -25.11 13.23
CA LEU A 345 -9.45 -23.98 12.79
C LEU A 345 -9.52 -23.85 11.26
N GLY A 346 -8.54 -24.40 10.55
CA GLY A 346 -8.47 -24.36 9.09
C GLY A 346 -7.40 -23.42 8.53
N CYS A 347 -6.50 -22.87 9.35
CA CYS A 347 -5.35 -22.09 8.87
C CYS A 347 -4.45 -22.96 7.96
N GLU A 348 -3.71 -22.29 7.09
CA GLU A 348 -2.83 -22.89 6.08
C GLU A 348 -1.34 -22.65 6.39
N LEU A 349 -1.04 -21.57 7.10
CA LEU A 349 0.30 -21.12 7.42
C LEU A 349 0.38 -20.79 8.93
N PHE A 350 1.47 -21.23 9.57
CA PHE A 350 1.83 -20.86 10.95
C PHE A 350 3.08 -19.99 10.94
N VAL A 351 2.99 -18.79 11.49
CA VAL A 351 4.10 -17.82 11.57
C VAL A 351 4.61 -17.73 13.00
N LEU A 352 5.88 -18.06 13.20
CA LEU A 352 6.60 -17.77 14.43
C LEU A 352 7.14 -16.34 14.37
N ASP A 353 6.56 -15.48 15.21
CA ASP A 353 6.97 -14.07 15.32
C ASP A 353 8.21 -13.90 16.20
N ASP A 354 8.51 -12.70 16.69
CA ASP A 354 9.72 -12.32 17.44
C ASP A 354 10.02 -13.24 18.64
N GLY A 355 11.31 -13.37 19.00
CA GLY A 355 11.74 -14.03 20.24
C GLY A 355 12.37 -15.42 20.09
N TRP A 356 12.62 -15.92 18.87
CA TRP A 356 13.16 -17.28 18.63
C TRP A 356 14.68 -17.39 18.64
N PHE A 357 15.43 -16.28 18.65
CA PHE A 357 16.88 -16.23 18.47
C PHE A 357 17.63 -15.65 19.67
N GLY A 358 18.92 -15.93 19.80
CA GLY A 358 19.85 -15.35 20.76
C GLY A 358 19.30 -15.26 22.20
N ALA A 359 19.51 -14.11 22.81
CA ALA A 359 18.98 -13.77 24.15
C ALA A 359 17.61 -13.05 24.09
N ARG A 360 16.91 -13.09 22.95
CA ARG A 360 15.66 -12.39 22.67
C ARG A 360 14.47 -12.88 23.49
N ASN A 361 14.43 -12.51 24.78
CA ASN A 361 13.32 -12.77 25.69
C ASN A 361 12.46 -11.54 26.01
N ASN A 362 12.84 -10.41 25.44
CA ASN A 362 12.16 -9.11 25.47
C ASN A 362 12.76 -8.25 24.34
N ASP A 363 12.26 -7.03 24.18
CA ASP A 363 12.68 -6.10 23.11
C ASP A 363 14.02 -5.36 23.38
N LYS A 364 14.71 -5.63 24.50
CA LYS A 364 15.93 -4.91 24.92
C LYS A 364 17.22 -5.64 24.56
N ALA A 365 17.15 -6.92 24.21
CA ALA A 365 18.32 -7.76 23.99
C ALA A 365 18.18 -8.66 22.77
N GLY A 366 19.32 -9.05 22.20
CA GLY A 366 19.46 -10.12 21.21
C GLY A 366 19.11 -9.75 19.78
N LEU A 367 18.58 -8.56 19.48
CA LEU A 367 18.30 -8.17 18.11
C LEU A 367 19.62 -8.02 17.32
N GLY A 368 19.67 -8.69 16.16
CA GLY A 368 20.89 -8.85 15.36
C GLY A 368 21.51 -10.26 15.43
N ASP A 369 21.23 -11.02 16.50
CA ASP A 369 21.83 -12.34 16.77
C ASP A 369 20.96 -13.47 16.22
N TYR A 370 20.89 -13.65 14.91
CA TYR A 370 20.01 -14.65 14.28
C TYR A 370 20.51 -16.09 14.47
N THR A 371 20.80 -16.45 15.73
CA THR A 371 21.16 -17.82 16.15
C THR A 371 20.02 -18.41 16.97
N VAL A 372 19.51 -19.57 16.56
CA VAL A 372 18.33 -20.21 17.21
C VAL A 372 18.54 -20.41 18.69
N ASN A 373 17.61 -19.93 19.51
CA ASN A 373 17.61 -20.12 20.95
C ASN A 373 17.27 -21.59 21.29
N LYS A 374 18.30 -22.40 21.55
CA LYS A 374 18.17 -23.83 21.85
C LYS A 374 17.44 -24.13 23.17
N LYS A 375 17.31 -23.16 24.09
CA LYS A 375 16.51 -23.34 25.33
C LYS A 375 15.02 -23.32 25.02
N LYS A 376 14.59 -22.44 24.11
CA LYS A 376 13.19 -22.37 23.64
C LYS A 376 12.89 -23.46 22.62
N LEU A 377 13.82 -23.72 21.70
CA LEU A 377 13.69 -24.60 20.54
C LEU A 377 14.81 -25.67 20.55
N PRO A 378 14.70 -26.71 21.40
CA PRO A 378 15.77 -27.69 21.59
C PRO A 378 16.10 -28.49 20.33
N HIS A 379 15.13 -28.70 19.41
CA HIS A 379 15.37 -29.40 18.15
C HIS A 379 15.78 -28.47 16.99
N GLY A 380 16.04 -27.19 17.28
CA GLY A 380 16.38 -26.19 16.27
C GLY A 380 15.19 -25.70 15.46
N MET A 381 15.44 -24.76 14.54
CA MET A 381 14.41 -24.21 13.68
C MET A 381 13.89 -25.23 12.67
N ASP A 382 14.77 -26.03 12.11
CA ASP A 382 14.48 -27.12 11.17
C ASP A 382 13.59 -28.21 11.83
N GLY A 383 13.88 -28.56 13.07
CA GLY A 383 13.09 -29.51 13.86
C GLY A 383 11.68 -29.01 14.16
N LEU A 384 11.54 -27.77 14.60
CA LEU A 384 10.23 -27.11 14.78
C LEU A 384 9.46 -27.01 13.47
N ALA A 385 10.09 -26.49 12.44
CA ALA A 385 9.49 -26.32 11.12
C ALA A 385 8.97 -27.66 10.55
N LYS A 386 9.76 -28.73 10.71
CA LYS A 386 9.30 -30.09 10.31
C LYS A 386 8.06 -30.50 11.07
N ARG A 387 8.01 -30.35 12.41
CA ARG A 387 6.85 -30.71 13.23
C ARG A 387 5.58 -29.97 12.84
N ILE A 388 5.70 -28.70 12.44
CA ILE A 388 4.57 -27.87 11.98
C ILE A 388 4.12 -28.35 10.60
N ARG A 389 5.04 -28.57 9.67
CA ARG A 389 4.70 -29.09 8.33
C ARG A 389 4.09 -30.50 8.36
N ASP A 390 4.56 -31.37 9.26
CA ASP A 390 3.99 -32.71 9.45
C ASP A 390 2.49 -32.66 9.86
N LYS A 391 1.99 -31.50 10.34
CA LYS A 391 0.57 -31.25 10.60
C LYS A 391 -0.21 -30.69 9.40
N GLY A 392 0.48 -30.43 8.28
CA GLY A 392 -0.11 -29.90 7.06
C GLY A 392 -0.30 -28.37 7.10
N LEU A 393 0.56 -27.66 7.82
CA LEU A 393 0.71 -26.20 7.79
C LEU A 393 2.01 -25.82 7.13
N ASP A 394 2.02 -24.77 6.33
CA ASP A 394 3.25 -24.09 5.96
C ASP A 394 3.86 -23.38 7.17
N PHE A 395 5.17 -23.06 7.09
CA PHE A 395 5.86 -22.43 8.23
C PHE A 395 6.55 -21.12 7.81
N GLY A 396 6.25 -20.06 8.57
CA GLY A 396 6.78 -18.72 8.42
C GLY A 396 7.60 -18.26 9.62
N LEU A 397 8.46 -17.26 9.38
CA LEU A 397 9.39 -16.76 10.39
C LEU A 397 9.53 -15.23 10.30
N TRP A 398 9.62 -14.58 11.47
CA TRP A 398 9.85 -13.14 11.61
C TRP A 398 11.33 -12.80 11.71
N PHE A 399 11.73 -11.68 11.10
CA PHE A 399 13.03 -11.05 11.21
C PHE A 399 12.88 -9.53 11.31
N GLU A 400 13.81 -8.86 12.01
CA GLU A 400 13.99 -7.40 12.01
C GLU A 400 15.47 -7.09 11.76
N PRO A 401 15.98 -7.28 10.54
CA PRO A 401 17.41 -7.34 10.30
C PRO A 401 18.08 -5.98 10.09
N GLU A 402 17.33 -4.91 9.94
CA GLU A 402 17.86 -3.56 9.77
C GLU A 402 18.26 -2.91 11.10
N SER A 403 18.00 -3.59 12.22
CA SER A 403 18.17 -3.06 13.57
C SER A 403 19.03 -3.96 14.45
N VAL A 404 19.61 -3.39 15.50
CA VAL A 404 20.47 -4.09 16.48
C VAL A 404 20.21 -3.57 17.89
N ASN A 405 20.18 -4.48 18.89
CA ASN A 405 20.23 -4.05 20.29
C ASN A 405 21.69 -3.86 20.74
N VAL A 406 21.91 -2.92 21.63
CA VAL A 406 23.23 -2.76 22.28
C VAL A 406 23.58 -4.02 23.09
N ASP A 407 22.60 -4.67 23.71
CA ASP A 407 22.75 -5.98 24.35
C ASP A 407 22.53 -7.10 23.32
N SER A 408 23.47 -7.24 22.39
CA SER A 408 23.56 -8.33 21.44
C SER A 408 25.02 -8.72 21.23
N ASP A 409 25.25 -9.95 20.77
CA ASP A 409 26.62 -10.41 20.43
C ASP A 409 27.12 -9.67 19.19
N LEU A 410 26.25 -9.37 18.24
CA LEU A 410 26.56 -8.58 17.05
C LEU A 410 27.10 -7.19 17.42
N TYR A 411 26.40 -6.44 18.28
CA TYR A 411 26.84 -5.10 18.66
C TYR A 411 28.15 -5.12 19.47
N ARG A 412 28.31 -6.10 20.34
CA ARG A 412 29.58 -6.28 21.08
C ARG A 412 30.79 -6.57 20.17
N ALA A 413 30.58 -7.30 19.09
CA ALA A 413 31.59 -7.59 18.09
C ALA A 413 31.85 -6.43 17.12
N HIS A 414 30.82 -5.71 16.73
CA HIS A 414 30.83 -4.68 15.69
C HIS A 414 30.01 -3.44 16.07
N PRO A 415 30.42 -2.68 17.11
CA PRO A 415 29.67 -1.46 17.48
C PRO A 415 29.71 -0.39 16.39
N ASP A 416 30.73 -0.42 15.53
CA ASP A 416 30.93 0.46 14.37
C ASP A 416 29.96 0.17 13.20
N TRP A 417 29.19 -0.93 13.25
CA TRP A 417 28.16 -1.26 12.28
C TRP A 417 26.83 -0.55 12.56
N ALA A 418 26.65 -0.01 13.76
CA ALA A 418 25.51 0.83 14.06
C ALA A 418 25.63 2.18 13.34
N LEU A 419 24.52 2.64 12.76
CA LEU A 419 24.46 3.94 12.11
C LEU A 419 24.58 5.06 13.15
N THR A 420 25.62 5.87 13.04
CA THR A 420 25.87 7.05 13.87
C THR A 420 26.29 8.24 12.99
N ASP A 421 26.08 9.44 13.48
CA ASP A 421 26.51 10.70 12.85
C ASP A 421 27.63 11.41 13.66
N GLY A 422 28.24 10.69 14.60
CA GLY A 422 29.28 11.23 15.48
C GLY A 422 28.74 11.85 16.78
N PHE A 423 27.41 11.81 16.96
CA PHE A 423 26.76 12.19 18.23
C PHE A 423 26.45 10.97 19.10
N GLU A 424 25.93 11.21 20.30
CA GLU A 424 25.45 10.15 21.17
C GLU A 424 24.36 9.31 20.50
N PRO A 425 24.36 7.99 20.70
CA PRO A 425 23.35 7.12 20.12
C PRO A 425 21.92 7.51 20.51
N VAL A 426 21.03 7.59 19.53
CA VAL A 426 19.61 7.84 19.74
C VAL A 426 18.83 6.56 19.51
N PHE A 427 18.11 6.13 20.54
CA PHE A 427 17.36 4.89 20.52
C PHE A 427 15.92 5.09 20.03
N GLY A 428 15.43 4.15 19.24
CA GLY A 428 14.02 3.93 19.01
C GLY A 428 13.69 2.50 19.42
N ARG A 429 12.70 2.28 20.29
CA ARG A 429 12.28 0.96 20.78
C ARG A 429 13.45 0.10 21.30
N ASN A 430 14.36 0.69 22.07
CA ASN A 430 15.58 0.04 22.63
C ASN A 430 16.62 -0.46 21.59
N GLN A 431 16.57 0.01 20.36
CA GLN A 431 17.45 -0.46 19.28
C GLN A 431 18.07 0.68 18.48
N LEU A 432 19.16 0.34 17.79
CA LEU A 432 19.87 1.16 16.82
C LEU A 432 19.66 0.58 15.42
N LEU A 433 19.90 1.38 14.37
CA LEU A 433 19.95 0.88 13.00
C LEU A 433 21.35 0.39 12.65
N LEU A 434 21.43 -0.66 11.85
CA LEU A 434 22.66 -1.07 11.18
C LEU A 434 22.92 -0.18 9.95
N ASP A 435 24.18 0.14 9.68
CA ASP A 435 24.57 0.94 8.51
C ASP A 435 24.59 0.09 7.24
N LEU A 436 23.44 0.01 6.54
CA LEU A 436 23.30 -0.75 5.30
C LEU A 436 24.09 -0.16 4.12
N THR A 437 24.75 1.00 4.28
CA THR A 437 25.71 1.49 3.27
C THR A 437 27.00 0.68 3.27
N LYS A 438 27.27 -0.07 4.35
CA LYS A 438 28.45 -0.91 4.49
C LYS A 438 28.21 -2.30 3.88
N GLN A 439 29.13 -2.75 3.01
CA GLN A 439 29.06 -4.06 2.37
C GLN A 439 29.10 -5.21 3.38
N GLU A 440 29.98 -5.11 4.37
CA GLU A 440 30.15 -6.13 5.43
C GLU A 440 28.87 -6.34 6.25
N VAL A 441 28.06 -5.31 6.46
CA VAL A 441 26.76 -5.40 7.15
C VAL A 441 25.76 -6.17 6.27
N ARG A 442 25.69 -5.82 4.99
CA ARG A 442 24.81 -6.52 4.04
C ARG A 442 25.19 -8.00 3.90
N ASP A 443 26.50 -8.29 3.82
CA ASP A 443 27.01 -9.66 3.75
C ASP A 443 26.69 -10.47 5.02
N TYR A 444 26.82 -9.86 6.19
CA TYR A 444 26.44 -10.48 7.46
C TYR A 444 24.95 -10.87 7.47
N LEU A 445 24.07 -9.96 7.08
CA LEU A 445 22.62 -10.21 7.07
C LEU A 445 22.26 -11.37 6.13
N VAL A 446 22.76 -11.34 4.90
CA VAL A 446 22.53 -12.42 3.92
C VAL A 446 23.06 -13.77 4.44
N ASN A 447 24.29 -13.79 4.98
CA ASN A 447 24.93 -15.02 5.47
C ASN A 447 24.27 -15.56 6.75
N SER A 448 23.64 -14.71 7.56
CA SER A 448 22.95 -15.12 8.78
C SER A 448 21.53 -15.64 8.50
N ILE A 449 20.82 -15.05 7.54
CA ILE A 449 19.41 -15.33 7.28
C ILE A 449 19.24 -16.51 6.30
N CYS A 450 19.95 -16.52 5.18
CA CYS A 450 19.78 -17.54 4.14
C CYS A 450 19.89 -18.99 4.62
N PRO A 451 20.88 -19.39 5.45
CA PRO A 451 20.98 -20.76 5.93
C PRO A 451 19.75 -21.21 6.76
N ILE A 452 19.11 -20.29 7.49
CA ILE A 452 17.91 -20.59 8.28
C ILE A 452 16.72 -20.80 7.35
N LEU A 453 16.54 -19.94 6.35
CA LEU A 453 15.48 -20.07 5.35
C LEU A 453 15.55 -21.41 4.62
N ASP A 454 16.76 -21.81 4.21
CA ASP A 454 16.99 -23.01 3.41
C ASP A 454 16.85 -24.29 4.26
N SER A 455 17.51 -24.34 5.43
CA SER A 455 17.48 -25.55 6.28
C SER A 455 16.10 -25.83 6.85
N ALA A 456 15.39 -24.80 7.29
CA ALA A 456 14.04 -24.93 7.83
C ALA A 456 12.95 -24.98 6.75
N LYS A 457 13.29 -24.80 5.46
CA LYS A 457 12.34 -24.71 4.34
C LYS A 457 11.21 -23.71 4.61
N ILE A 458 11.60 -22.49 4.95
CA ILE A 458 10.67 -21.40 5.27
C ILE A 458 9.90 -21.02 4.00
N SER A 459 8.57 -20.88 4.11
CA SER A 459 7.69 -20.48 3.02
C SER A 459 7.15 -19.06 3.12
N TYR A 460 7.35 -18.43 4.27
CA TYR A 460 6.90 -17.06 4.55
C TYR A 460 7.89 -16.35 5.46
N VAL A 461 8.15 -15.09 5.20
CA VAL A 461 8.98 -14.21 6.05
C VAL A 461 8.20 -12.93 6.33
N LYS A 462 8.08 -12.56 7.62
CA LYS A 462 7.71 -11.22 8.05
C LYS A 462 8.99 -10.43 8.30
N TRP A 463 9.22 -9.43 7.47
CA TRP A 463 10.39 -8.55 7.54
C TRP A 463 10.00 -7.23 8.18
N ASP A 464 10.50 -6.99 9.38
CA ASP A 464 10.10 -5.86 10.21
C ASP A 464 11.18 -4.78 10.33
N MET A 465 10.75 -3.55 10.67
CA MET A 465 11.60 -2.42 11.01
C MET A 465 10.86 -1.51 12.00
N ASN A 466 11.22 -1.58 13.29
CA ASN A 466 10.42 -0.96 14.37
C ASN A 466 10.97 0.40 14.85
N ARG A 467 11.62 1.15 13.99
CA ARG A 467 12.06 2.50 14.32
C ARG A 467 12.24 3.38 13.08
N HIS A 468 12.21 4.70 13.28
CA HIS A 468 12.59 5.66 12.24
C HIS A 468 14.10 5.71 12.07
N SER A 469 14.53 6.00 10.86
CA SER A 469 15.92 6.25 10.58
C SER A 469 16.31 7.66 11.03
N ILE A 470 17.48 7.74 11.64
CA ILE A 470 18.16 8.99 11.98
C ILE A 470 19.60 8.93 11.49
N ALA A 471 20.28 10.06 11.52
CA ALA A 471 21.72 10.12 11.22
C ALA A 471 22.08 9.66 9.79
N LEU A 472 21.12 9.63 8.87
CA LEU A 472 21.37 9.24 7.49
C LEU A 472 22.04 10.37 6.68
N GLY A 473 21.68 11.63 6.92
CA GLY A 473 22.23 12.76 6.19
C GLY A 473 22.12 12.58 4.67
N SER A 474 23.23 12.77 3.97
CA SER A 474 23.33 12.53 2.52
C SER A 474 23.35 11.04 2.13
N LYS A 475 23.48 10.12 3.10
CA LYS A 475 23.51 8.66 2.87
C LYS A 475 22.10 8.03 2.79
N ALA A 476 21.03 8.81 2.92
CA ALA A 476 19.67 8.27 2.99
C ALA A 476 19.31 7.42 1.77
N HIS A 477 19.75 7.83 0.58
CA HIS A 477 19.52 7.08 -0.65
C HIS A 477 20.33 5.78 -0.69
N GLU A 478 21.63 5.86 -0.37
CA GLU A 478 22.54 4.69 -0.34
C GLU A 478 22.10 3.64 0.69
N PHE A 479 21.53 4.07 1.82
CA PHE A 479 20.95 3.16 2.81
C PHE A 479 19.80 2.35 2.21
N VAL A 480 18.90 3.00 1.46
CA VAL A 480 17.77 2.34 0.80
C VAL A 480 18.25 1.40 -0.33
N LEU A 481 19.28 1.79 -1.09
CA LEU A 481 19.89 0.90 -2.09
C LEU A 481 20.51 -0.34 -1.41
N GLY A 482 21.13 -0.17 -0.24
CA GLY A 482 21.66 -1.27 0.56
C GLY A 482 20.57 -2.23 1.05
N LEU A 483 19.40 -1.70 1.45
CA LEU A 483 18.22 -2.52 1.78
C LEU A 483 17.78 -3.36 0.57
N TYR A 484 17.62 -2.74 -0.59
CA TYR A 484 17.19 -3.44 -1.80
C TYR A 484 18.19 -4.52 -2.23
N GLU A 485 19.51 -4.27 -2.11
CA GLU A 485 20.52 -5.30 -2.37
C GLU A 485 20.36 -6.51 -1.43
N VAL A 486 20.11 -6.27 -0.14
CA VAL A 486 19.88 -7.37 0.82
C VAL A 486 18.62 -8.16 0.46
N LEU A 487 17.51 -7.48 0.16
CA LEU A 487 16.26 -8.12 -0.23
C LEU A 487 16.42 -8.94 -1.52
N ASP A 488 17.08 -8.37 -2.52
CA ASP A 488 17.35 -9.06 -3.80
C ASP A 488 18.18 -10.33 -3.57
N ARG A 489 19.28 -10.24 -2.86
CA ARG A 489 20.18 -11.38 -2.57
C ARG A 489 19.50 -12.49 -1.76
N ILE A 490 18.53 -12.16 -0.91
CA ILE A 490 17.79 -13.15 -0.10
C ILE A 490 16.62 -13.75 -0.87
N PHE A 491 15.76 -12.91 -1.48
CA PHE A 491 14.45 -13.35 -1.95
C PHE A 491 14.38 -13.63 -3.46
N THR A 492 15.15 -12.97 -4.31
CA THR A 492 15.18 -13.27 -5.75
C THR A 492 15.57 -14.72 -6.06
N PRO A 493 16.55 -15.35 -5.35
CA PRO A 493 16.82 -16.78 -5.51
C PRO A 493 15.76 -17.70 -4.87
N ARG A 494 14.80 -17.16 -4.11
CA ARG A 494 13.78 -17.90 -3.36
C ARG A 494 12.36 -17.40 -3.67
N PRO A 495 11.93 -17.39 -4.94
CA PRO A 495 10.67 -16.75 -5.37
C PRO A 495 9.42 -17.40 -4.76
N GLY A 496 9.54 -18.60 -4.18
CA GLY A 496 8.45 -19.30 -3.49
C GLY A 496 8.17 -18.80 -2.08
N ILE A 497 9.07 -18.01 -1.48
CA ILE A 497 8.84 -17.41 -0.15
C ILE A 497 7.89 -16.23 -0.29
N LEU A 498 6.80 -16.25 0.47
CA LEU A 498 5.92 -15.09 0.65
C LEU A 498 6.57 -14.12 1.63
N LEU A 499 7.09 -13.02 1.11
CA LEU A 499 7.60 -11.93 1.94
C LEU A 499 6.46 -11.01 2.33
N GLU A 500 6.31 -10.72 3.63
CA GLU A 500 5.48 -9.65 4.15
C GLU A 500 6.36 -8.55 4.73
N SER A 501 6.26 -7.34 4.20
CA SER A 501 6.91 -6.17 4.78
C SER A 501 6.12 -5.68 5.98
N CYS A 502 6.81 -5.45 7.09
CA CYS A 502 6.32 -4.77 8.28
C CYS A 502 7.28 -3.62 8.64
N SER A 503 6.76 -2.55 9.19
CA SER A 503 7.58 -1.45 9.73
C SER A 503 6.83 -0.78 10.88
N SER A 504 6.64 -1.52 11.99
CA SER A 504 5.62 -1.18 12.98
C SER A 504 4.27 -0.97 12.26
N GLY A 505 3.77 -2.01 11.63
CA GLY A 505 2.62 -1.88 10.72
C GLY A 505 3.00 -1.35 9.33
N GLY A 506 2.14 -0.48 8.79
CA GLY A 506 2.19 0.03 7.43
C GLY A 506 3.13 1.23 7.20
N ASN A 507 4.10 1.48 8.08
CA ASN A 507 4.97 2.66 7.95
C ASN A 507 5.98 2.60 6.77
N ARG A 508 5.97 1.51 6.01
CA ARG A 508 6.71 1.34 4.74
C ARG A 508 5.83 0.60 3.72
N PHE A 509 4.58 1.07 3.59
CA PHE A 509 3.62 0.54 2.62
C PHE A 509 3.78 1.29 1.31
N ASP A 510 4.68 0.83 0.44
CA ASP A 510 5.08 1.49 -0.80
C ASP A 510 5.38 0.50 -1.92
N LEU A 511 5.45 1.00 -3.16
CA LEU A 511 5.70 0.18 -4.35
C LEU A 511 7.12 -0.38 -4.40
N GLY A 512 8.11 0.28 -3.79
CA GLY A 512 9.49 -0.20 -3.75
C GLY A 512 9.62 -1.51 -2.98
N MET A 513 9.06 -1.57 -1.75
CA MET A 513 8.99 -2.81 -0.99
C MET A 513 8.15 -3.87 -1.71
N MET A 514 7.05 -3.47 -2.37
CA MET A 514 6.17 -4.43 -3.05
C MET A 514 6.81 -5.12 -4.25
N CYS A 515 7.88 -4.60 -4.82
CA CYS A 515 8.67 -5.31 -5.83
C CYS A 515 9.32 -6.58 -5.28
N PHE A 516 9.50 -6.70 -3.96
CA PHE A 516 10.02 -7.87 -3.27
C PHE A 516 8.95 -8.56 -2.40
N SER A 517 8.06 -7.76 -1.83
CA SER A 517 7.09 -8.14 -0.79
C SER A 517 5.67 -8.04 -1.34
N PRO A 518 5.09 -9.14 -1.83
CA PRO A 518 3.75 -9.13 -2.42
C PRO A 518 2.63 -8.88 -1.41
N GLN A 519 2.96 -8.77 -0.13
CA GLN A 519 2.06 -8.47 0.98
C GLN A 519 2.76 -7.54 1.97
N VAL A 520 2.00 -6.62 2.57
CA VAL A 520 2.48 -5.69 3.60
C VAL A 520 1.57 -5.80 4.82
N TRP A 521 2.14 -5.83 6.01
CA TRP A 521 1.39 -5.70 7.26
C TRP A 521 0.81 -4.28 7.34
N THR A 522 -0.50 -4.16 7.19
CA THR A 522 -1.17 -2.88 6.94
C THR A 522 -1.12 -1.96 8.15
N SER A 523 -1.26 -2.50 9.36
CA SER A 523 -1.15 -1.78 10.63
C SER A 523 -1.00 -2.75 11.79
N ASP A 524 -0.24 -2.36 12.81
CA ASP A 524 -0.21 -3.04 14.11
C ASP A 524 -1.54 -2.91 14.88
N ASP A 525 -2.40 -1.96 14.49
CA ASP A 525 -3.76 -1.89 14.99
C ASP A 525 -4.66 -2.86 14.24
N THR A 526 -5.08 -3.91 14.94
CA THR A 526 -6.00 -4.94 14.43
C THR A 526 -7.45 -4.73 14.87
N ASP A 527 -7.73 -3.63 15.58
CA ASP A 527 -9.11 -3.23 15.89
C ASP A 527 -9.90 -3.01 14.59
N PRO A 528 -10.99 -3.74 14.34
CA PRO A 528 -11.70 -3.65 13.08
C PRO A 528 -12.23 -2.24 12.78
N ILE A 529 -12.53 -1.42 13.78
CA ILE A 529 -13.06 -0.07 13.60
C ILE A 529 -11.96 0.89 13.13
N GLU A 530 -10.76 0.81 13.71
CA GLU A 530 -9.60 1.56 13.20
C GLU A 530 -9.23 1.08 11.78
N ARG A 531 -9.30 -0.24 11.54
CA ARG A 531 -9.03 -0.83 10.22
C ARG A 531 -10.00 -0.38 9.14
N LEU A 532 -11.24 0.02 9.46
CA LEU A 532 -12.13 0.63 8.48
C LEU A 532 -11.49 1.87 7.83
N THR A 533 -10.91 2.77 8.64
CA THR A 533 -10.21 3.95 8.13
C THR A 533 -8.91 3.59 7.43
N ILE A 534 -8.09 2.73 8.03
CA ILE A 534 -6.76 2.36 7.53
C ILE A 534 -6.86 1.62 6.19
N GLN A 535 -7.69 0.57 6.11
CA GLN A 535 -7.86 -0.21 4.88
C GLN A 535 -8.57 0.60 3.78
N GLN A 536 -9.53 1.47 4.14
CA GLN A 536 -10.15 2.37 3.17
C GLN A 536 -9.14 3.33 2.57
N GLY A 537 -8.30 3.99 3.38
CA GLY A 537 -7.25 4.87 2.89
C GLY A 537 -6.25 4.13 1.99
N THR A 538 -5.83 2.94 2.41
CA THR A 538 -4.92 2.09 1.63
C THR A 538 -5.52 1.71 0.28
N SER A 539 -6.82 1.42 0.22
CA SER A 539 -7.53 0.95 -0.99
C SER A 539 -7.63 1.97 -2.12
N TYR A 540 -7.28 3.24 -1.90
CA TYR A 540 -7.25 4.20 -3.01
C TYR A 540 -6.12 3.90 -4.00
N LEU A 541 -5.00 3.35 -3.53
CA LEU A 541 -3.78 3.17 -4.32
C LEU A 541 -3.26 1.73 -4.34
N TYR A 542 -3.66 0.89 -3.39
CA TYR A 542 -3.10 -0.45 -3.21
C TYR A 542 -4.20 -1.51 -3.16
N PRO A 543 -4.00 -2.68 -3.84
CA PRO A 543 -5.00 -3.74 -3.89
C PRO A 543 -5.08 -4.53 -2.58
N GLN A 544 -6.23 -5.15 -2.33
CA GLN A 544 -6.51 -5.97 -1.15
C GLN A 544 -5.56 -7.15 -1.02
N SER A 545 -5.07 -7.70 -2.13
CA SER A 545 -4.06 -8.79 -2.17
C SER A 545 -2.74 -8.41 -1.49
N THR A 546 -2.48 -7.13 -1.27
CA THR A 546 -1.27 -6.62 -0.62
C THR A 546 -1.47 -6.25 0.86
N MET A 547 -2.71 -6.25 1.35
CA MET A 547 -3.06 -5.80 2.70
C MET A 547 -3.15 -6.97 3.68
N GLY A 548 -2.18 -7.14 4.58
CA GLY A 548 -2.30 -8.06 5.72
C GLY A 548 -3.42 -7.61 6.67
N ALA A 549 -4.38 -8.50 6.97
CA ALA A 549 -5.53 -8.21 7.81
C ALA A 549 -5.81 -9.37 8.78
N HIS A 550 -5.62 -9.13 10.07
CA HIS A 550 -5.76 -10.17 11.09
C HIS A 550 -6.96 -9.94 12.02
N VAL A 551 -7.54 -11.04 12.44
CA VAL A 551 -8.51 -11.12 13.53
C VAL A 551 -7.74 -11.29 14.83
N SER A 552 -7.89 -10.35 15.75
CA SER A 552 -7.23 -10.33 17.05
C SER A 552 -8.21 -10.55 18.22
N ALA A 553 -7.70 -10.50 19.45
CA ALA A 553 -8.49 -10.62 20.67
C ALA A 553 -9.41 -9.40 20.90
N ALA A 554 -10.45 -9.58 21.72
CA ALA A 554 -11.26 -8.52 22.29
C ALA A 554 -11.39 -8.76 23.82
N PRO A 555 -11.22 -7.73 24.66
CA PRO A 555 -10.91 -6.31 24.34
C PRO A 555 -9.60 -6.15 23.60
N HIS A 556 -9.54 -5.19 22.65
CA HIS A 556 -8.36 -4.93 21.86
C HIS A 556 -7.24 -4.25 22.67
N ALA A 557 -5.98 -4.61 22.43
CA ALA A 557 -4.86 -4.20 23.28
C ALA A 557 -4.58 -2.68 23.25
N GLN A 558 -4.77 -2.02 22.10
CA GLN A 558 -4.50 -0.58 21.96
C GLN A 558 -5.72 0.28 22.28
N THR A 559 -6.92 -0.13 21.87
CA THR A 559 -8.15 0.69 21.99
C THR A 559 -9.00 0.34 23.19
N LEU A 560 -8.78 -0.81 23.82
CA LEU A 560 -9.63 -1.43 24.86
C LEU A 560 -11.08 -1.68 24.38
N ARG A 561 -11.33 -1.58 23.08
CA ARG A 561 -12.65 -1.77 22.47
C ARG A 561 -13.00 -3.27 22.43
N THR A 562 -14.23 -3.58 22.75
CA THR A 562 -14.79 -4.94 22.59
C THR A 562 -15.67 -4.97 21.37
N THR A 563 -15.22 -5.67 20.33
CA THR A 563 -15.93 -5.80 19.06
C THR A 563 -16.44 -7.23 18.85
N PRO A 564 -17.57 -7.42 18.15
CA PRO A 564 -18.04 -8.76 17.78
C PRO A 564 -16.98 -9.53 16.96
N LEU A 565 -16.88 -10.84 17.18
CA LEU A 565 -15.97 -11.68 16.40
C LEU A 565 -16.34 -11.67 14.90
N ALA A 566 -17.64 -11.61 14.59
CA ALA A 566 -18.12 -11.44 13.22
C ALA A 566 -17.53 -10.19 12.54
N THR A 567 -17.57 -9.04 13.21
CA THR A 567 -17.03 -7.78 12.64
C THR A 567 -15.53 -7.84 12.46
N ARG A 568 -14.79 -8.44 13.39
CA ARG A 568 -13.33 -8.65 13.24
C ARG A 568 -13.02 -9.46 11.98
N GLY A 569 -13.78 -10.53 11.71
CA GLY A 569 -13.67 -11.33 10.49
C GLY A 569 -14.12 -10.57 9.25
N ASN A 570 -15.30 -9.93 9.29
CA ASN A 570 -15.91 -9.24 8.15
C ASN A 570 -15.02 -8.10 7.60
N VAL A 571 -14.34 -7.37 8.47
CA VAL A 571 -13.36 -6.32 8.06
C VAL A 571 -12.08 -6.97 7.51
N ALA A 572 -11.57 -8.02 8.16
CA ALA A 572 -10.35 -8.70 7.74
C ALA A 572 -10.51 -9.44 6.40
N PHE A 573 -11.72 -9.83 5.99
CA PHE A 573 -11.97 -10.45 4.68
C PHE A 573 -11.56 -9.55 3.50
N PHE A 574 -11.62 -8.23 3.66
CA PHE A 574 -11.18 -7.29 2.62
C PHE A 574 -9.66 -7.07 2.61
N GLY A 575 -8.92 -8.13 2.84
CA GLY A 575 -7.46 -8.21 2.81
C GLY A 575 -6.98 -9.65 2.79
N CYS A 576 -5.70 -9.87 3.15
CA CYS A 576 -5.11 -11.19 3.34
C CYS A 576 -5.39 -11.65 4.77
N LEU A 577 -6.38 -12.54 4.93
CA LEU A 577 -6.88 -12.98 6.22
C LEU A 577 -5.83 -13.72 7.05
N GLY A 578 -5.68 -13.31 8.29
CA GLY A 578 -4.95 -14.03 9.32
C GLY A 578 -5.63 -13.97 10.68
N TYR A 579 -5.10 -14.73 11.61
CA TYR A 579 -5.54 -14.76 13.01
C TYR A 579 -4.34 -14.55 13.93
N GLU A 580 -4.51 -13.69 14.91
CA GLU A 580 -3.46 -13.28 15.84
C GLU A 580 -4.06 -13.09 17.24
N LEU A 581 -4.29 -14.18 17.94
CA LEU A 581 -4.90 -14.23 19.28
C LEU A 581 -4.51 -15.54 19.99
N ASP A 582 -4.74 -15.62 21.31
CA ASP A 582 -4.48 -16.85 22.06
C ASP A 582 -5.56 -17.91 21.79
N LEU A 583 -5.25 -18.86 20.92
CA LEU A 583 -6.16 -19.96 20.55
C LEU A 583 -6.50 -20.92 21.70
N LYS A 584 -5.77 -20.88 22.80
CA LYS A 584 -5.99 -21.75 23.95
C LYS A 584 -7.22 -21.34 24.73
N HIS A 585 -7.57 -20.08 24.73
CA HIS A 585 -8.64 -19.52 25.58
C HIS A 585 -9.95 -19.27 24.82
N LEU A 586 -10.04 -19.67 23.55
CA LEU A 586 -11.26 -19.54 22.74
C LEU A 586 -12.42 -20.33 23.34
N LEU A 587 -13.62 -19.76 23.34
CA LEU A 587 -14.85 -20.42 23.69
C LEU A 587 -15.30 -21.39 22.57
N PRO A 588 -16.05 -22.48 22.88
CA PRO A 588 -16.55 -23.38 21.85
C PRO A 588 -17.35 -22.70 20.73
N VAL A 589 -18.13 -21.67 21.04
CA VAL A 589 -18.87 -20.86 20.05
C VAL A 589 -17.92 -20.06 19.15
N GLU A 590 -16.84 -19.50 19.70
CA GLU A 590 -15.83 -18.76 18.95
C GLU A 590 -15.04 -19.68 18.01
N VAL A 591 -14.68 -20.89 18.46
CA VAL A 591 -14.04 -21.90 17.60
C VAL A 591 -14.92 -22.24 16.41
N LYS A 592 -16.24 -22.42 16.63
CA LYS A 592 -17.19 -22.71 15.55
C LYS A 592 -17.29 -21.55 14.58
N GLU A 593 -17.34 -20.32 15.08
CA GLU A 593 -17.43 -19.10 14.27
C GLU A 593 -16.17 -18.88 13.43
N ILE A 594 -14.97 -19.01 14.02
CA ILE A 594 -13.69 -18.88 13.30
C ILE A 594 -13.57 -19.93 12.18
N LYS A 595 -13.98 -21.18 12.43
CA LYS A 595 -14.02 -22.21 11.39
C LYS A 595 -14.92 -21.84 10.23
N ALA A 596 -16.09 -21.26 10.51
CA ALA A 596 -17.02 -20.79 9.49
C ALA A 596 -16.43 -19.59 8.71
N GLN A 597 -15.80 -18.62 9.39
CA GLN A 597 -15.11 -17.49 8.79
C GLN A 597 -14.01 -17.95 7.83
N ILE A 598 -13.14 -18.86 8.26
CA ILE A 598 -12.05 -19.40 7.42
C ILE A 598 -12.60 -20.15 6.21
N ALA A 599 -13.64 -20.97 6.38
CA ALA A 599 -14.27 -21.70 5.29
C ALA A 599 -14.89 -20.75 4.26
N PHE A 600 -15.63 -19.74 4.72
CA PHE A 600 -16.21 -18.70 3.89
C PHE A 600 -15.15 -17.91 3.13
N TYR A 601 -14.10 -17.43 3.82
CA TYR A 601 -13.03 -16.70 3.17
C TYR A 601 -12.33 -17.55 2.10
N LYS A 602 -12.03 -18.82 2.37
CA LYS A 602 -11.40 -19.72 1.39
C LYS A 602 -12.25 -19.92 0.13
N GLN A 603 -13.57 -19.94 0.27
CA GLN A 603 -14.50 -20.06 -0.85
C GLN A 603 -14.42 -18.82 -1.77
N TYR A 604 -14.29 -17.63 -1.18
CA TYR A 604 -14.38 -16.36 -1.92
C TYR A 604 -13.08 -15.54 -1.92
N ARG A 605 -11.95 -16.10 -1.46
CA ARG A 605 -10.71 -15.32 -1.26
C ARG A 605 -10.15 -14.72 -2.53
N GLU A 606 -10.36 -15.34 -3.69
CA GLU A 606 -9.94 -14.77 -4.98
C GLU A 606 -10.69 -13.48 -5.27
N VAL A 607 -12.00 -13.45 -5.01
CA VAL A 607 -12.82 -12.24 -5.15
C VAL A 607 -12.39 -11.20 -4.12
N PHE A 608 -12.18 -11.58 -2.85
CA PHE A 608 -11.72 -10.65 -1.82
C PHE A 608 -10.36 -10.03 -2.13
N GLN A 609 -9.40 -10.82 -2.62
CA GLN A 609 -8.02 -10.36 -2.86
C GLN A 609 -7.83 -9.68 -4.21
N TYR A 610 -8.53 -10.12 -5.25
CA TYR A 610 -8.29 -9.69 -6.64
C TYR A 610 -9.49 -9.06 -7.33
N GLY A 611 -10.67 -9.10 -6.73
CA GLY A 611 -11.85 -8.43 -7.26
C GLY A 611 -11.68 -6.91 -7.34
N ILE A 612 -12.46 -6.28 -8.20
CA ILE A 612 -12.53 -4.83 -8.31
C ILE A 612 -13.15 -4.27 -7.02
N PHE A 613 -12.37 -3.50 -6.29
CA PHE A 613 -12.79 -2.88 -5.04
C PHE A 613 -13.49 -1.55 -5.29
N SER A 614 -14.54 -1.27 -4.55
CA SER A 614 -15.13 0.06 -4.47
C SER A 614 -15.73 0.34 -3.09
N ARG A 615 -15.84 1.61 -2.77
CA ARG A 615 -16.35 2.16 -1.52
C ARG A 615 -17.79 2.61 -1.70
N ASN A 616 -18.62 2.41 -0.72
CA ASN A 616 -19.98 2.91 -0.68
C ASN A 616 -20.28 3.54 0.69
N PRO A 617 -21.38 4.28 0.87
CA PRO A 617 -21.66 4.95 2.14
C PRO A 617 -21.79 4.04 3.36
N LEU A 618 -22.09 2.75 3.15
CA LEU A 618 -22.23 1.77 4.25
C LEU A 618 -20.97 0.93 4.47
N GLY A 619 -20.00 0.99 3.55
CA GLY A 619 -18.78 0.20 3.64
C GLY A 619 -18.10 -0.09 2.30
N TRP A 620 -17.83 -1.34 2.00
CA TRP A 620 -17.01 -1.74 0.86
C TRP A 620 -17.65 -2.85 0.03
N GLN A 621 -17.24 -2.96 -1.20
CA GLN A 621 -17.52 -4.13 -2.03
C GLN A 621 -16.31 -4.56 -2.86
N VAL A 622 -16.26 -5.83 -3.20
CA VAL A 622 -15.35 -6.42 -4.18
C VAL A 622 -16.16 -7.25 -5.17
N THR A 623 -15.79 -7.21 -6.46
CA THR A 623 -16.52 -7.96 -7.50
C THR A 623 -15.55 -8.51 -8.56
N ASP A 624 -15.81 -9.70 -9.06
CA ASP A 624 -15.19 -10.28 -10.26
C ASP A 624 -16.10 -10.22 -11.51
N GLY A 625 -17.27 -9.57 -11.36
CA GLY A 625 -18.28 -9.44 -12.39
C GLY A 625 -19.37 -10.52 -12.35
N LYS A 626 -19.14 -11.66 -11.69
CA LYS A 626 -20.13 -12.74 -11.44
C LYS A 626 -20.56 -12.76 -9.98
N THR A 627 -19.59 -12.65 -9.08
CA THR A 627 -19.79 -12.63 -7.63
C THR A 627 -19.39 -11.27 -7.09
N THR A 628 -20.24 -10.68 -6.27
CA THR A 628 -19.96 -9.45 -5.53
C THR A 628 -20.13 -9.73 -4.04
N LEU A 629 -19.12 -9.34 -3.24
CA LEU A 629 -19.15 -9.41 -1.79
C LEU A 629 -19.19 -7.98 -1.25
N ALA A 630 -20.24 -7.65 -0.50
CA ALA A 630 -20.43 -6.31 0.05
C ALA A 630 -20.46 -6.34 1.57
N GLY A 631 -19.57 -5.58 2.20
CA GLY A 631 -19.53 -5.36 3.64
C GLY A 631 -20.29 -4.09 4.02
N VAL A 632 -21.14 -4.20 5.04
CA VAL A 632 -21.84 -3.10 5.69
C VAL A 632 -21.33 -3.02 7.13
N PHE A 633 -20.86 -1.85 7.57
CA PHE A 633 -20.21 -1.68 8.86
C PHE A 633 -20.87 -0.57 9.66
N HIS A 634 -21.03 -0.80 10.97
CA HIS A 634 -21.61 0.15 11.89
C HIS A 634 -20.64 0.45 13.05
N GLU A 635 -20.29 1.72 13.23
CA GLU A 635 -19.48 2.13 14.38
C GLU A 635 -20.34 2.24 15.63
N LEU A 636 -21.40 3.04 15.57
CA LEU A 636 -22.38 3.20 16.67
C LEU A 636 -23.80 2.97 16.15
N VAL A 637 -24.61 2.33 16.95
CA VAL A 637 -26.02 2.12 16.64
C VAL A 637 -26.85 3.20 17.34
N HIS A 638 -27.69 3.87 16.55
CA HIS A 638 -28.60 4.89 17.06
C HIS A 638 -30.01 4.30 17.29
N ALA A 639 -30.71 4.82 18.29
CA ALA A 639 -32.12 4.47 18.49
C ALA A 639 -32.97 4.94 17.30
N ALA A 640 -33.92 4.09 16.87
CA ALA A 640 -34.77 4.34 15.72
C ALA A 640 -34.01 4.80 14.45
N PRO A 641 -33.03 4.06 13.97
CA PRO A 641 -32.23 4.45 12.80
C PRO A 641 -33.11 4.49 11.55
N PRO A 642 -32.72 5.29 10.54
CA PRO A 642 -33.38 5.26 9.22
C PRO A 642 -33.16 3.91 8.55
N TYR A 643 -33.93 3.62 7.51
CA TYR A 643 -33.64 2.50 6.62
C TYR A 643 -32.31 2.72 5.90
N GLU A 644 -31.52 1.67 5.81
CA GLU A 644 -30.25 1.68 5.09
C GLU A 644 -30.44 1.20 3.66
N GLN A 645 -29.76 1.85 2.73
CA GLN A 645 -29.82 1.53 1.31
C GLN A 645 -28.45 1.03 0.84
N LEU A 646 -28.35 -0.24 0.47
CA LEU A 646 -27.15 -0.80 -0.14
C LEU A 646 -27.17 -0.56 -1.64
N ARG A 647 -26.20 0.19 -2.14
CA ARG A 647 -25.95 0.45 -3.55
C ARG A 647 -24.70 -0.27 -4.00
N LEU A 648 -24.81 -1.12 -5.01
CA LEU A 648 -23.70 -1.84 -5.58
C LEU A 648 -23.23 -1.19 -6.89
N THR A 649 -22.01 -1.50 -7.31
CA THR A 649 -21.43 -1.03 -8.57
C THR A 649 -20.89 -2.19 -9.39
N GLY A 650 -20.70 -1.99 -10.71
CA GLY A 650 -20.03 -2.97 -11.57
C GLY A 650 -20.87 -4.19 -11.98
N LEU A 651 -22.19 -4.18 -11.73
CA LEU A 651 -23.10 -5.26 -12.13
C LEU A 651 -23.64 -5.08 -13.56
N LYS A 652 -23.99 -6.18 -14.21
CA LYS A 652 -24.70 -6.15 -15.49
C LYS A 652 -26.16 -5.74 -15.25
N LYS A 653 -26.62 -4.64 -15.88
CA LYS A 653 -27.95 -4.04 -15.63
C LYS A 653 -29.10 -5.04 -15.78
N ASP A 654 -29.06 -5.84 -16.84
CA ASP A 654 -30.15 -6.73 -17.24
C ASP A 654 -30.03 -8.14 -16.64
N ALA A 655 -28.89 -8.50 -16.07
CA ALA A 655 -28.72 -9.78 -15.40
C ALA A 655 -29.47 -9.82 -14.07
N ARG A 656 -29.86 -11.04 -13.66
CA ARG A 656 -30.49 -11.28 -12.37
C ARG A 656 -29.45 -11.84 -11.39
N TYR A 657 -29.61 -11.44 -10.13
CA TYR A 657 -28.69 -11.81 -9.05
C TYR A 657 -29.47 -12.36 -7.87
N ASN A 658 -28.93 -13.40 -7.28
CA ASN A 658 -29.32 -13.86 -5.95
C ASN A 658 -28.50 -13.12 -4.90
N ILE A 659 -29.15 -12.54 -3.89
CA ILE A 659 -28.51 -11.79 -2.81
C ILE A 659 -28.81 -12.54 -1.53
N THR A 660 -27.77 -12.92 -0.77
CA THR A 660 -27.88 -13.53 0.53
C THR A 660 -26.96 -12.82 1.53
N SER A 661 -27.40 -12.62 2.76
CA SER A 661 -26.50 -12.19 3.81
C SER A 661 -25.76 -13.39 4.41
N LEU A 662 -24.49 -13.17 4.80
CA LEU A 662 -23.72 -14.20 5.53
C LEU A 662 -24.39 -14.49 6.85
N ALA A 663 -24.66 -15.78 7.10
CA ALA A 663 -25.26 -16.23 8.35
C ALA A 663 -24.41 -15.83 9.56
N GLN A 664 -25.03 -15.21 10.54
CA GLN A 664 -24.41 -14.82 11.80
C GLN A 664 -25.19 -15.39 12.99
N ALA A 665 -24.57 -15.35 14.16
CA ALA A 665 -25.17 -15.82 15.38
C ALA A 665 -25.00 -14.80 16.50
N ILE A 666 -26.07 -14.60 17.28
CA ILE A 666 -26.09 -13.65 18.39
C ILE A 666 -25.81 -14.41 19.68
N ARG A 667 -24.85 -13.95 20.47
CA ARG A 667 -24.62 -14.49 21.82
C ARG A 667 -25.74 -14.03 22.72
N VAL A 668 -26.24 -14.96 23.52
CA VAL A 668 -27.41 -14.76 24.42
C VAL A 668 -27.12 -13.63 25.41
N GLY A 669 -25.88 -13.52 25.87
CA GLY A 669 -25.43 -12.48 26.81
C GLY A 669 -25.51 -11.04 26.27
N GLN A 670 -25.55 -10.85 24.95
CA GLN A 670 -25.68 -9.52 24.34
C GLN A 670 -27.00 -8.83 24.68
N PHE A 671 -28.04 -9.58 24.99
CA PHE A 671 -29.34 -9.02 25.34
C PHE A 671 -29.41 -8.44 26.76
N GLY A 672 -28.46 -8.79 27.64
CA GLY A 672 -28.45 -8.28 29.03
C GLY A 672 -29.81 -8.41 29.70
N ASN A 673 -30.36 -7.34 30.26
CA ASN A 673 -31.67 -7.30 30.89
C ASN A 673 -32.85 -7.53 29.94
N LEU A 674 -32.64 -7.39 28.61
CA LEU A 674 -33.67 -7.68 27.62
C LEU A 674 -33.90 -9.18 27.38
N LEU A 675 -33.02 -10.04 27.93
CA LEU A 675 -33.12 -11.46 27.76
C LEU A 675 -34.51 -12.06 28.15
N LYS A 676 -35.16 -11.51 29.17
CA LYS A 676 -36.52 -11.86 29.55
C LYS A 676 -37.61 -11.60 28.48
N HIS A 677 -37.31 -10.72 27.52
CA HIS A 677 -38.20 -10.42 26.38
C HIS A 677 -37.86 -11.26 25.14
N VAL A 678 -36.70 -11.88 25.12
CA VAL A 678 -36.21 -12.73 24.03
C VAL A 678 -36.45 -14.20 24.32
N ALA A 679 -36.32 -14.61 25.57
CA ALA A 679 -36.53 -15.98 26.03
C ALA A 679 -37.60 -15.98 27.14
N PRO A 680 -38.53 -16.97 27.17
CA PRO A 680 -39.61 -17.05 28.19
C PRO A 680 -39.11 -17.48 29.55
N VAL A 681 -37.85 -17.22 29.87
CA VAL A 681 -37.17 -17.65 31.09
C VAL A 681 -36.59 -16.45 31.84
N ASN A 682 -36.92 -16.30 33.07
CA ASN A 682 -36.35 -15.27 33.93
C ASN A 682 -34.94 -15.67 34.38
N ILE A 683 -33.93 -15.30 33.59
CA ILE A 683 -32.52 -15.57 33.87
C ILE A 683 -31.87 -14.29 34.35
N ASP A 684 -31.12 -14.37 35.44
CA ASP A 684 -30.28 -13.27 35.90
C ASP A 684 -29.20 -12.98 34.84
N PRO A 685 -29.17 -11.79 34.23
CA PRO A 685 -28.19 -11.42 33.17
C PRO A 685 -26.75 -11.43 33.67
N ASN A 686 -26.51 -11.38 34.98
CA ASN A 686 -25.18 -11.49 35.61
C ASN A 686 -24.91 -12.87 36.22
N GLY A 687 -25.88 -13.78 36.12
CA GLY A 687 -25.84 -15.10 36.76
C GLY A 687 -24.94 -16.09 36.05
N GLN A 688 -24.52 -17.13 36.78
CA GLN A 688 -23.68 -18.22 36.26
C GLN A 688 -24.36 -19.01 35.14
N LEU A 689 -25.69 -19.17 35.18
CA LEU A 689 -26.45 -19.85 34.14
C LEU A 689 -26.36 -19.15 32.80
N LEU A 690 -26.46 -17.81 32.76
CA LEU A 690 -26.29 -17.06 31.52
C LEU A 690 -24.87 -17.18 31.01
N ARG A 691 -23.88 -17.05 31.89
CA ARG A 691 -22.45 -17.20 31.49
C ARG A 691 -22.17 -18.58 30.89
N LEU A 692 -22.78 -19.63 31.42
CA LEU A 692 -22.65 -20.97 30.86
C LEU A 692 -23.38 -21.10 29.51
N ALA A 693 -24.60 -20.57 29.42
CA ALA A 693 -25.37 -20.56 28.18
C ALA A 693 -24.62 -19.79 27.07
N ASP A 694 -24.08 -18.63 27.40
CA ASP A 694 -23.35 -17.76 26.44
C ASP A 694 -22.07 -18.40 25.86
N ARG A 695 -21.54 -19.43 26.52
CA ARG A 695 -20.37 -20.18 26.02
C ARG A 695 -20.73 -21.24 24.97
N HIS A 696 -21.98 -21.69 24.93
CA HIS A 696 -22.37 -22.84 24.12
C HIS A 696 -23.58 -22.59 23.23
N PHE A 697 -24.39 -21.57 23.50
CA PHE A 697 -25.62 -21.29 22.78
C PHE A 697 -25.61 -19.91 22.14
N THR A 698 -26.15 -19.86 20.93
CA THR A 698 -26.36 -18.62 20.16
C THR A 698 -27.80 -18.60 19.66
N LEU A 699 -28.30 -17.40 19.38
CA LEU A 699 -29.58 -17.19 18.70
C LEU A 699 -29.32 -16.86 17.24
N PRO A 700 -30.21 -17.28 16.32
CA PRO A 700 -30.09 -16.95 14.93
C PRO A 700 -30.24 -15.43 14.73
N TYR A 701 -29.49 -14.91 13.80
CA TYR A 701 -29.53 -13.54 13.32
C TYR A 701 -30.43 -13.49 12.08
N GLY A 702 -31.12 -12.37 11.85
CA GLY A 702 -32.02 -12.23 10.70
C GLY A 702 -31.26 -12.27 9.38
N GLU A 703 -31.43 -13.35 8.62
CA GLU A 703 -30.77 -13.52 7.31
C GLU A 703 -31.63 -12.91 6.21
N GLU A 704 -30.99 -12.24 5.25
CA GLU A 704 -31.62 -11.74 4.05
C GLU A 704 -31.41 -12.70 2.88
N SER A 705 -32.46 -12.94 2.12
CA SER A 705 -32.40 -13.67 0.85
C SER A 705 -33.42 -13.07 -0.11
N MET A 706 -32.93 -12.59 -1.26
CA MET A 706 -33.79 -12.00 -2.28
C MET A 706 -33.14 -12.12 -3.67
N THR A 707 -33.96 -11.90 -4.70
CA THR A 707 -33.50 -11.86 -6.09
C THR A 707 -33.83 -10.51 -6.69
N ALA A 708 -32.85 -9.88 -7.37
CA ALA A 708 -33.07 -8.59 -8.04
C ALA A 708 -32.25 -8.50 -9.34
N SER A 709 -32.63 -7.56 -10.21
CA SER A 709 -31.82 -7.20 -11.37
C SER A 709 -30.59 -6.38 -10.95
N GLY A 710 -29.51 -6.42 -11.73
CA GLY A 710 -28.35 -5.57 -11.50
C GLY A 710 -28.71 -4.08 -11.51
N ALA A 711 -29.66 -3.67 -12.35
CA ALA A 711 -30.16 -2.29 -12.34
C ALA A 711 -30.79 -1.88 -11.00
N ALA A 712 -31.59 -2.74 -10.38
CA ALA A 712 -32.20 -2.49 -9.06
C ALA A 712 -31.10 -2.42 -7.97
N LEU A 713 -30.11 -3.33 -7.98
CA LEU A 713 -29.00 -3.35 -7.03
C LEU A 713 -28.12 -2.11 -7.14
N MET A 714 -27.86 -1.63 -8.34
CA MET A 714 -27.11 -0.39 -8.56
C MET A 714 -27.91 0.87 -8.24
N SER A 715 -29.24 0.82 -8.33
CA SER A 715 -30.11 1.91 -7.87
C SER A 715 -30.21 1.97 -6.35
N GLY A 716 -30.01 0.84 -5.69
CA GLY A 716 -30.01 0.69 -4.24
C GLY A 716 -31.24 -0.07 -3.71
N ILE A 717 -30.98 -1.09 -2.93
CA ILE A 717 -32.01 -1.89 -2.24
C ILE A 717 -32.06 -1.49 -0.76
N LEU A 718 -33.26 -1.52 -0.19
CA LEU A 718 -33.44 -1.31 1.25
C LEU A 718 -33.10 -2.61 1.99
N LEU A 719 -32.24 -2.49 2.98
CA LEU A 719 -31.90 -3.58 3.88
C LEU A 719 -32.98 -3.76 4.96
N ARG A 720 -33.07 -4.94 5.54
CA ARG A 720 -33.96 -5.18 6.67
C ARG A 720 -33.71 -4.18 7.80
N PRO A 721 -34.77 -3.73 8.49
CA PRO A 721 -34.61 -2.76 9.56
C PRO A 721 -33.74 -3.31 10.70
N MET A 722 -33.04 -2.40 11.35
CA MET A 722 -32.28 -2.71 12.57
C MET A 722 -33.23 -2.95 13.75
N PHE A 723 -32.83 -3.83 14.68
CA PHE A 723 -33.53 -4.07 15.92
C PHE A 723 -33.73 -2.78 16.73
N ARG A 724 -34.96 -2.56 17.23
CA ARG A 724 -35.36 -1.29 17.85
C ARG A 724 -35.70 -1.40 19.34
N GLY A 725 -35.25 -2.43 20.03
CA GLY A 725 -35.14 -2.34 21.49
C GLY A 725 -36.09 -3.15 22.37
N THR A 726 -37.25 -3.62 21.96
CA THR A 726 -38.10 -4.49 22.82
C THR A 726 -38.73 -5.63 22.04
N GLY A 727 -38.35 -6.84 22.34
CA GLY A 727 -38.80 -8.04 21.63
C GLY A 727 -37.83 -8.42 20.50
N TYR A 728 -37.43 -9.68 20.52
CA TYR A 728 -36.55 -10.24 19.48
C TYR A 728 -37.38 -10.72 18.31
N ASP A 729 -36.98 -10.34 17.11
CA ASP A 729 -37.58 -10.81 15.86
C ASP A 729 -36.46 -11.21 14.89
N GLN A 730 -36.51 -12.43 14.38
CA GLN A 730 -35.55 -12.95 13.38
C GLN A 730 -35.63 -12.24 12.01
N SER A 731 -36.70 -11.48 11.75
CA SER A 731 -36.81 -10.67 10.52
C SER A 731 -36.00 -9.38 10.56
N GLN A 732 -35.41 -9.03 11.70
CA GLN A 732 -34.61 -7.82 11.88
C GLN A 732 -33.15 -8.16 12.07
N ARG A 733 -32.28 -7.25 11.60
CA ARG A 733 -30.86 -7.34 11.90
C ARG A 733 -30.62 -6.93 13.37
N THR A 734 -29.98 -7.80 14.12
CA THR A 734 -29.82 -7.62 15.56
C THR A 734 -28.33 -7.58 15.92
N HIS A 735 -27.73 -6.43 15.76
CA HIS A 735 -26.38 -6.18 16.26
C HIS A 735 -26.35 -4.86 17.04
N GLY A 736 -25.41 -4.74 17.96
CA GLY A 736 -25.14 -3.50 18.70
C GLY A 736 -24.06 -2.68 18.03
N ASP A 737 -23.43 -1.80 18.79
CA ASP A 737 -22.28 -1.05 18.36
C ASP A 737 -21.21 -1.98 17.76
N PHE A 738 -20.52 -1.48 16.74
CA PHE A 738 -19.49 -2.22 16.01
C PHE A 738 -20.00 -3.46 15.26
N GLY A 739 -21.30 -3.51 14.92
CA GLY A 739 -21.89 -4.60 14.15
C GLY A 739 -21.54 -4.52 12.68
N SER A 740 -21.73 -5.61 11.94
CA SER A 740 -21.47 -5.66 10.50
C SER A 740 -22.22 -6.80 9.82
N ASP A 741 -22.45 -6.64 8.52
CA ASP A 741 -23.01 -7.66 7.63
C ASP A 741 -22.15 -7.87 6.40
N ILE A 742 -22.13 -9.09 5.86
CA ILE A 742 -21.59 -9.40 4.52
C ILE A 742 -22.75 -9.87 3.65
N TYR A 743 -22.90 -9.25 2.49
CA TYR A 743 -23.85 -9.66 1.44
C TYR A 743 -23.10 -10.35 0.32
N ILE A 744 -23.58 -11.53 -0.06
CA ILE A 744 -23.10 -12.32 -1.17
C ILE A 744 -24.08 -12.14 -2.31
N VAL A 745 -23.61 -11.67 -3.45
CA VAL A 745 -24.42 -11.36 -4.62
C VAL A 745 -23.87 -12.14 -5.80
N GLU A 746 -24.64 -13.12 -6.28
CA GLU A 746 -24.23 -14.05 -7.34
C GLU A 746 -25.14 -13.94 -8.54
N GLU A 747 -24.55 -13.86 -9.74
CA GLU A 747 -25.30 -13.84 -10.99
C GLU A 747 -26.03 -15.19 -11.17
N ILE A 748 -27.32 -15.16 -11.49
CA ILE A 748 -28.10 -16.35 -11.80
C ILE A 748 -27.84 -16.68 -13.28
N GLU A 749 -27.20 -17.81 -13.51
CA GLU A 749 -27.05 -18.34 -14.88
C GLU A 749 -28.43 -18.80 -15.39
N GLU A 750 -28.84 -18.33 -16.58
CA GLU A 750 -30.07 -18.74 -17.23
C GLU A 750 -30.00 -20.16 -17.77
#